data_fdaebbd2f8bd55b6c6e33290a243c015
#
_entry.id   fdaebbd2f8bd55b6c6e33290a243c015
#
_cell.length_a   1.000
_cell.length_b   1.000
_cell.length_c   1.000
_cell.angle_alpha   90.00
_cell.angle_beta   90.00
_cell.angle_gamma   90.00
#
_symmetry.space_group_name_H-M   'P 1'
#
loop_
_entity.id
_entity.type
_entity.pdbx_description
1 polymer ?
#
loop_
_entity_poly.entity_id
_entity_poly.type
_entity_poly.pdbx_seq_one_letter_code
_entity_poly.pdbx_strand_id
1 'polypeptide(L)'
;VMYICAQRNFSKKNGFISFITTNSWMYLKSFVKVREISLKNLSFTSIVDYGTELFEGKIGHLPIIAWVSQNATLNRKLTAVRLVDFRYGRRAEKHDEYFNHSNYYYARQADFFEIDGAPVVYWFSSKVLESFEYPGIGTFAEIVSGMTTGDNDKFLRQWTETDISRIAFDKTDVSQIDLSITPWIPYHKGGEQRKWYGNHEYVVNWSASGQFNRAKTTMTHVYLKPCITWSDISGNSFAGRYCFGGFMFDVKGSCAFADINKLKILIGLFNSKITPIYVEALNPTSTTQVGDLKRIPYAAPNTEQNEKIKTLVDETVSLSKGEWDSFEFSWDYNRHPLVPSSTEKKEQETSQFSHSRMEKFGHIVWHYEKWQQECEDRFNQIRTNEEELNCIYIDIYGLQDELTPDVEDKDVTVRKADLERDIRSLISYAVGCMFGRYSLDVDGLAYAGGEWDASKYSTIIPDKDNIIPICDDDYFDDDITGRFVKWVETVYGSDTLEENLKFIADALGGKGTPREVIRNYFINDFYADHLKIYQKRPIYWLFDSGKKNGFKALVYMHRYQSDLLARMRTDYVHEQQERYRTQLSHLADAIDHASASERVKLTKQQKKLQEQALEIQKYEEKVHHLADQNISIDLDDGVKHNYELFADVLAKIK
;
A
#
# COMPACT_ATOMS: atom_id res chain seq x y z
N VAL A 1 16.54 -7.00 -37.67
CA VAL A 1 17.45 -7.10 -38.82
C VAL A 1 17.31 -8.47 -39.51
N MET A 2 17.41 -9.62 -38.81
CA MET A 2 17.28 -10.95 -39.43
C MET A 2 15.98 -11.13 -40.20
N TYR A 3 14.83 -10.67 -39.68
CA TYR A 3 13.54 -10.79 -40.38
C TYR A 3 13.49 -10.01 -41.68
N ILE A 4 14.03 -8.80 -41.73
CA ILE A 4 14.09 -7.98 -42.95
C ILE A 4 15.03 -8.61 -43.97
N CYS A 5 16.17 -9.14 -43.52
CA CYS A 5 17.11 -9.86 -44.41
C CYS A 5 16.48 -11.15 -44.95
N ALA A 6 15.79 -11.93 -44.12
CA ALA A 6 15.10 -13.14 -44.55
C ALA A 6 14.01 -12.80 -45.58
N GLN A 7 13.24 -11.74 -45.36
CA GLN A 7 12.19 -11.33 -46.29
C GLN A 7 12.74 -10.89 -47.64
N ARG A 8 13.82 -10.14 -47.69
CA ARG A 8 14.41 -9.66 -48.95
C ARG A 8 15.20 -10.72 -49.71
N ASN A 9 15.91 -11.62 -48.98
CA ASN A 9 16.89 -12.49 -49.59
C ASN A 9 16.35 -13.92 -49.85
N PHE A 10 15.32 -14.36 -49.12
CA PHE A 10 14.83 -15.73 -49.19
C PHE A 10 13.44 -15.86 -49.79
N SER A 11 12.64 -14.77 -49.90
CA SER A 11 11.34 -14.84 -50.53
C SER A 11 11.35 -14.30 -51.96
N LYS A 12 10.66 -15.02 -52.88
CA LYS A 12 10.39 -14.54 -54.23
C LYS A 12 9.40 -13.35 -54.18
N LYS A 13 9.40 -12.51 -55.21
CA LYS A 13 8.35 -11.53 -55.42
C LYS A 13 6.98 -12.21 -55.35
N ASN A 14 6.04 -11.66 -54.61
CA ASN A 14 4.73 -12.24 -54.30
C ASN A 14 4.75 -13.52 -53.44
N GLY A 15 5.92 -13.98 -52.98
CA GLY A 15 6.03 -15.13 -52.06
C GLY A 15 5.56 -14.80 -50.65
N PHE A 16 5.17 -15.79 -49.89
CA PHE A 16 4.76 -15.66 -48.49
C PHE A 16 5.89 -16.02 -47.55
N ILE A 17 5.88 -15.36 -46.41
CA ILE A 17 6.80 -15.61 -45.28
C ILE A 17 5.96 -15.68 -44.02
N SER A 18 6.25 -16.65 -43.17
CA SER A 18 5.62 -16.81 -41.85
C SER A 18 6.67 -16.85 -40.75
N PHE A 19 6.37 -16.24 -39.64
CA PHE A 19 7.20 -16.24 -38.45
C PHE A 19 6.38 -16.43 -37.18
N ILE A 20 7.03 -17.03 -36.18
CA ILE A 20 6.58 -16.99 -34.77
C ILE A 20 7.64 -16.24 -34.00
N THR A 21 7.24 -15.20 -33.29
CA THR A 21 8.14 -14.27 -32.56
C THR A 21 7.48 -13.75 -31.29
N THR A 22 8.24 -13.04 -30.45
CA THR A 22 7.61 -12.20 -29.42
C THR A 22 6.88 -11.02 -30.07
N ASN A 23 5.81 -10.54 -29.44
CA ASN A 23 5.03 -9.40 -29.94
C ASN A 23 5.73 -8.03 -29.75
N SER A 24 6.89 -7.99 -29.05
CA SER A 24 7.62 -6.76 -28.71
C SER A 24 7.91 -5.82 -29.89
N TRP A 25 8.13 -6.41 -31.09
CA TRP A 25 8.40 -5.63 -32.28
C TRP A 25 7.18 -4.78 -32.74
N MET A 26 5.97 -5.14 -32.32
CA MET A 26 4.74 -4.43 -32.67
C MET A 26 4.66 -3.04 -32.06
N TYR A 27 5.31 -2.78 -30.90
CA TYR A 27 5.12 -1.55 -30.14
C TYR A 27 6.41 -0.90 -29.62
N LEU A 28 7.46 -1.66 -29.25
CA LEU A 28 8.67 -1.07 -28.64
C LEU A 28 9.37 -0.05 -29.56
N LYS A 29 9.84 1.04 -28.97
CA LYS A 29 10.56 2.12 -29.66
C LYS A 29 11.82 1.64 -30.36
N SER A 30 12.54 0.67 -29.81
CA SER A 30 13.73 0.07 -30.43
C SER A 30 13.46 -0.61 -31.77
N PHE A 31 12.20 -0.96 -32.07
CA PHE A 31 11.78 -1.63 -33.31
C PHE A 31 11.06 -0.72 -34.30
N VAL A 32 10.97 0.59 -34.08
CA VAL A 32 10.30 1.54 -34.98
C VAL A 32 10.78 1.37 -36.43
N LYS A 33 12.08 1.42 -36.67
CA LYS A 33 12.65 1.23 -38.02
C LYS A 33 12.31 -0.13 -38.63
N VAL A 34 12.22 -1.18 -37.82
CA VAL A 34 11.83 -2.52 -38.29
C VAL A 34 10.37 -2.50 -38.75
N ARG A 35 9.48 -1.90 -37.94
CA ARG A 35 8.05 -1.77 -38.30
C ARG A 35 7.86 -0.96 -39.57
N GLU A 36 8.42 0.23 -39.63
CA GLU A 36 8.30 1.11 -40.79
C GLU A 36 8.78 0.42 -42.09
N ILE A 37 9.94 -0.24 -42.05
CA ILE A 37 10.46 -0.95 -43.20
C ILE A 37 9.57 -2.13 -43.59
N SER A 38 9.11 -2.92 -42.59
CA SER A 38 8.27 -4.10 -42.86
C SER A 38 6.90 -3.68 -43.39
N LEU A 39 6.26 -2.70 -42.75
CA LEU A 39 4.94 -2.20 -43.14
C LEU A 39 4.95 -1.49 -44.52
N LYS A 40 6.06 -0.85 -44.93
CA LYS A 40 6.20 -0.22 -46.25
C LYS A 40 6.49 -1.18 -47.40
N ASN A 41 7.16 -2.31 -47.10
CA ASN A 41 7.66 -3.20 -48.16
C ASN A 41 6.92 -4.55 -48.27
N LEU A 42 6.13 -4.90 -47.27
CA LEU A 42 5.41 -6.17 -47.20
C LEU A 42 3.93 -5.92 -46.95
N SER A 43 3.11 -6.87 -47.38
CA SER A 43 1.69 -6.91 -47.01
C SER A 43 1.46 -8.01 -45.98
N PHE A 44 1.18 -7.62 -44.76
CA PHE A 44 0.74 -8.56 -43.73
C PHE A 44 -0.64 -9.11 -44.10
N THR A 45 -0.77 -10.43 -44.12
CA THR A 45 -2.02 -11.10 -44.48
C THR A 45 -2.77 -11.60 -43.28
N SER A 46 -2.03 -12.13 -42.30
CA SER A 46 -2.63 -12.58 -41.05
C SER A 46 -1.66 -12.40 -39.88
N ILE A 47 -2.26 -12.15 -38.71
CA ILE A 47 -1.60 -12.10 -37.39
C ILE A 47 -2.41 -12.97 -36.45
N VAL A 48 -1.75 -13.80 -35.65
CA VAL A 48 -2.36 -14.50 -34.52
C VAL A 48 -1.58 -14.09 -33.27
N ASP A 49 -2.20 -13.27 -32.41
CA ASP A 49 -1.62 -12.84 -31.16
C ASP A 49 -2.07 -13.78 -30.03
N TYR A 50 -1.18 -14.71 -29.68
CA TYR A 50 -1.45 -15.69 -28.63
C TYR A 50 -1.29 -15.12 -27.22
N GLY A 51 -0.65 -13.96 -27.06
CA GLY A 51 -0.24 -13.51 -25.74
C GLY A 51 0.75 -14.45 -25.06
N THR A 52 0.73 -14.50 -23.74
CA THR A 52 1.59 -15.40 -22.93
C THR A 52 1.07 -16.85 -22.93
N GLU A 53 1.89 -17.77 -22.44
CA GLU A 53 1.53 -19.18 -22.20
C GLU A 53 1.21 -20.01 -23.46
N LEU A 54 1.69 -19.59 -24.63
CA LEU A 54 1.65 -20.45 -25.80
C LEU A 54 2.57 -21.65 -25.63
N PHE A 55 3.77 -21.45 -25.12
CA PHE A 55 4.77 -22.48 -24.86
C PHE A 55 4.90 -22.74 -23.34
N GLU A 56 5.48 -23.91 -23.00
CA GLU A 56 5.74 -24.32 -21.62
C GLU A 56 7.05 -23.75 -21.06
N GLY A 57 7.22 -23.82 -19.73
CA GLY A 57 8.43 -23.43 -19.03
C GLY A 57 8.71 -21.91 -19.07
N LYS A 58 9.97 -21.52 -19.02
CA LYS A 58 10.39 -20.11 -18.98
C LYS A 58 9.98 -19.28 -20.20
N ILE A 59 9.79 -19.93 -21.35
CA ILE A 59 9.34 -19.27 -22.59
C ILE A 59 7.86 -18.95 -22.51
N GLY A 60 7.08 -19.66 -21.72
CA GLY A 60 5.65 -19.41 -21.53
C GLY A 60 5.30 -18.00 -21.03
N HIS A 61 6.20 -17.32 -20.35
CA HIS A 61 5.99 -15.93 -19.89
C HIS A 61 6.17 -14.88 -20.99
N LEU A 62 6.70 -15.27 -22.16
CA LEU A 62 6.85 -14.34 -23.27
C LEU A 62 5.56 -14.25 -24.09
N PRO A 63 5.08 -13.05 -24.41
CA PRO A 63 3.95 -12.89 -25.31
C PRO A 63 4.37 -13.22 -26.74
N ILE A 64 3.68 -14.17 -27.36
CA ILE A 64 4.01 -14.75 -28.66
C ILE A 64 2.98 -14.35 -29.71
N ILE A 65 3.46 -14.06 -30.91
CA ILE A 65 2.67 -13.76 -32.10
C ILE A 65 3.16 -14.60 -33.24
N ALA A 66 2.22 -15.14 -34.03
CA ALA A 66 2.47 -15.71 -35.35
C ALA A 66 1.94 -14.75 -36.42
N TRP A 67 2.70 -14.55 -37.48
CA TRP A 67 2.26 -13.69 -38.58
C TRP A 67 2.70 -14.19 -39.92
N VAL A 68 1.89 -13.85 -40.93
CA VAL A 68 2.16 -14.16 -42.34
C VAL A 68 2.16 -12.87 -43.13
N SER A 69 3.19 -12.69 -43.93
CA SER A 69 3.30 -11.56 -44.85
C SER A 69 3.61 -12.01 -46.26
N GLN A 70 3.23 -11.20 -47.22
CA GLN A 70 3.55 -11.40 -48.66
C GLN A 70 4.61 -10.37 -49.06
N ASN A 71 5.60 -10.81 -49.82
CA ASN A 71 6.63 -9.93 -50.38
C ASN A 71 6.06 -9.16 -51.62
N ALA A 72 5.09 -8.29 -51.31
CA ALA A 72 4.43 -7.40 -52.23
C ALA A 72 3.80 -6.24 -51.45
N THR A 73 3.59 -5.10 -52.10
CA THR A 73 2.82 -3.99 -51.51
C THR A 73 1.40 -4.05 -52.08
N LEU A 74 0.47 -4.51 -51.26
CA LEU A 74 -0.94 -4.72 -51.63
C LEU A 74 -1.83 -3.90 -50.70
N ASN A 75 -2.79 -3.17 -51.24
CA ASN A 75 -3.81 -2.48 -50.48
C ASN A 75 -4.96 -3.45 -50.11
N ARG A 76 -4.76 -4.24 -49.07
CA ARG A 76 -5.79 -5.13 -48.53
C ARG A 76 -5.81 -5.13 -47.02
N LYS A 77 -6.95 -5.54 -46.43
CA LYS A 77 -7.05 -5.71 -45.01
C LYS A 77 -6.23 -6.91 -44.53
N LEU A 78 -5.55 -6.75 -43.44
CA LEU A 78 -4.94 -7.81 -42.65
C LEU A 78 -6.04 -8.44 -41.77
N THR A 79 -6.02 -9.77 -41.60
CA THR A 79 -6.84 -10.45 -40.60
C THR A 79 -6.02 -10.76 -39.36
N ALA A 80 -6.47 -10.35 -38.19
CA ALA A 80 -5.82 -10.67 -36.94
C ALA A 80 -6.76 -11.48 -36.02
N VAL A 81 -6.20 -12.43 -35.29
CA VAL A 81 -6.91 -13.17 -34.22
C VAL A 81 -6.23 -12.85 -32.89
N ARG A 82 -7.00 -12.35 -31.91
CA ARG A 82 -6.49 -11.91 -30.62
C ARG A 82 -6.87 -12.91 -29.53
N LEU A 83 -5.88 -13.57 -28.95
CA LEU A 83 -6.05 -14.60 -27.91
C LEU A 83 -5.32 -14.24 -26.60
N VAL A 84 -5.01 -12.96 -26.39
CA VAL A 84 -4.20 -12.47 -25.25
C VAL A 84 -4.89 -12.62 -23.89
N ASP A 85 -6.22 -12.67 -23.87
CA ASP A 85 -7.03 -12.76 -22.66
C ASP A 85 -7.16 -14.19 -22.10
N PHE A 86 -6.75 -15.19 -22.88
CA PHE A 86 -6.78 -16.61 -22.51
C PHE A 86 -5.46 -17.04 -21.87
N ARG A 87 -5.21 -16.58 -20.65
CA ARG A 87 -4.01 -16.82 -19.84
C ARG A 87 -4.37 -17.33 -18.44
N TYR A 88 -3.40 -17.70 -17.61
CA TYR A 88 -3.58 -18.16 -16.23
C TYR A 88 -4.55 -19.34 -16.08
N GLY A 89 -4.24 -20.45 -16.75
CA GLY A 89 -5.06 -21.68 -16.70
C GLY A 89 -6.10 -21.79 -17.82
N ARG A 90 -6.35 -20.72 -18.57
CA ARG A 90 -7.24 -20.71 -19.74
C ARG A 90 -6.51 -21.03 -21.06
N ARG A 91 -5.26 -21.49 -20.99
CA ARG A 91 -4.44 -21.80 -22.17
C ARG A 91 -5.11 -22.79 -23.12
N ALA A 92 -5.79 -23.81 -22.60
CA ALA A 92 -6.45 -24.83 -23.41
C ALA A 92 -7.57 -24.25 -24.29
N GLU A 93 -8.20 -23.17 -23.85
CA GLU A 93 -9.28 -22.50 -24.58
C GLU A 93 -8.79 -21.82 -25.86
N LYS A 94 -7.50 -21.44 -25.95
CA LYS A 94 -6.94 -20.75 -27.13
C LYS A 94 -7.20 -21.49 -28.45
N HIS A 95 -7.26 -22.83 -28.42
CA HIS A 95 -7.53 -23.63 -29.61
C HIS A 95 -8.94 -23.39 -30.13
N ASP A 96 -9.93 -23.44 -29.25
CA ASP A 96 -11.34 -23.29 -29.62
C ASP A 96 -11.66 -21.82 -29.92
N GLU A 97 -11.10 -20.90 -29.12
CA GLU A 97 -11.24 -19.45 -29.29
C GLU A 97 -10.54 -18.91 -30.56
N TYR A 98 -9.60 -19.65 -31.11
CA TYR A 98 -9.03 -19.33 -32.43
C TYR A 98 -10.09 -19.34 -33.53
N PHE A 99 -11.11 -20.20 -33.43
CA PHE A 99 -12.21 -20.28 -34.38
C PHE A 99 -13.41 -19.40 -34.01
N ASN A 100 -13.36 -18.75 -32.87
CA ASN A 100 -14.41 -17.83 -32.47
C ASN A 100 -14.24 -16.48 -33.17
N HIS A 101 -15.20 -16.11 -34.03
CA HIS A 101 -15.14 -14.90 -34.84
C HIS A 101 -15.16 -13.60 -34.00
N SER A 102 -15.57 -13.63 -32.76
CA SER A 102 -15.49 -12.48 -31.88
C SER A 102 -14.05 -12.04 -31.60
N ASN A 103 -13.06 -12.94 -31.77
CA ASN A 103 -11.65 -12.65 -31.59
C ASN A 103 -10.95 -12.19 -32.88
N TYR A 104 -11.70 -12.00 -33.98
CA TYR A 104 -11.18 -11.61 -35.30
C TYR A 104 -11.26 -10.07 -35.47
N TYR A 105 -10.18 -9.51 -35.94
CA TYR A 105 -10.03 -8.10 -36.28
C TYR A 105 -9.57 -7.93 -37.71
N TYR A 106 -10.05 -6.88 -38.37
CA TYR A 106 -9.74 -6.57 -39.76
C TYR A 106 -9.20 -5.16 -39.87
N ALA A 107 -7.88 -5.00 -39.98
CA ALA A 107 -7.20 -3.71 -39.99
C ALA A 107 -6.57 -3.41 -41.38
N ARG A 108 -6.48 -2.14 -41.71
CA ARG A 108 -5.66 -1.69 -42.83
C ARG A 108 -4.26 -1.36 -42.33
N GLN A 109 -3.25 -1.93 -42.95
CA GLN A 109 -1.86 -1.72 -42.57
C GLN A 109 -1.42 -0.25 -42.67
N ALA A 110 -2.03 0.54 -43.56
CA ALA A 110 -1.77 1.98 -43.68
C ALA A 110 -2.15 2.77 -42.42
N ASP A 111 -3.20 2.33 -41.74
CA ASP A 111 -3.74 3.04 -40.56
C ASP A 111 -2.74 3.03 -39.38
N PHE A 112 -1.80 2.10 -39.33
CA PHE A 112 -0.77 2.05 -38.28
C PHE A 112 0.21 3.24 -38.35
N PHE A 113 0.34 3.88 -39.52
CA PHE A 113 1.19 5.05 -39.70
C PHE A 113 0.56 6.36 -39.16
N GLU A 114 -0.71 6.33 -38.78
CA GLU A 114 -1.38 7.46 -38.12
C GLU A 114 -0.82 7.69 -36.70
N ILE A 115 -0.20 6.64 -36.12
CA ILE A 115 0.43 6.70 -34.79
C ILE A 115 1.95 6.79 -34.95
N ASP A 116 2.59 7.73 -34.25
CA ASP A 116 4.05 7.88 -34.25
C ASP A 116 4.75 6.58 -33.85
N GLY A 117 5.70 6.15 -34.69
CA GLY A 117 6.42 4.90 -34.56
C GLY A 117 5.64 3.67 -35.07
N ALA A 118 4.49 3.88 -35.73
CA ALA A 118 3.66 2.87 -36.40
C ALA A 118 3.45 1.57 -35.59
N PRO A 119 2.93 1.62 -34.37
CA PRO A 119 2.61 0.40 -33.60
C PRO A 119 1.53 -0.40 -34.32
N VAL A 120 1.63 -1.74 -34.25
CA VAL A 120 0.67 -2.63 -34.94
C VAL A 120 -0.55 -2.85 -34.05
N VAL A 121 -1.47 -1.91 -34.05
CA VAL A 121 -2.68 -1.85 -33.20
C VAL A 121 -3.92 -2.35 -33.96
N TYR A 122 -3.88 -3.56 -34.45
CA TYR A 122 -4.90 -4.16 -35.33
C TYR A 122 -6.30 -4.24 -34.69
N TRP A 123 -6.42 -4.04 -33.37
CA TRP A 123 -7.67 -4.09 -32.61
C TRP A 123 -8.31 -2.72 -32.41
N PHE A 124 -7.68 -1.65 -32.87
CA PHE A 124 -8.24 -0.30 -32.77
C PHE A 124 -9.35 -0.06 -33.78
N SER A 125 -10.38 0.61 -33.33
CA SER A 125 -11.41 1.16 -34.21
C SER A 125 -10.89 2.39 -34.96
N SER A 126 -11.60 2.79 -36.01
CA SER A 126 -11.29 4.03 -36.72
C SER A 126 -11.39 5.26 -35.82
N LYS A 127 -12.36 5.30 -34.90
CA LYS A 127 -12.52 6.40 -33.93
C LYS A 127 -11.32 6.55 -32.99
N VAL A 128 -10.79 5.45 -32.49
CA VAL A 128 -9.58 5.46 -31.65
C VAL A 128 -8.37 5.92 -32.46
N LEU A 129 -8.22 5.47 -33.72
CA LEU A 129 -7.14 5.92 -34.60
C LEU A 129 -7.24 7.40 -34.94
N GLU A 130 -8.42 7.90 -35.30
CA GLU A 130 -8.69 9.32 -35.59
C GLU A 130 -8.34 10.23 -34.38
N SER A 131 -8.48 9.72 -33.15
CA SER A 131 -8.14 10.48 -31.95
C SER A 131 -6.64 10.84 -31.86
N PHE A 132 -5.75 10.14 -32.56
CA PHE A 132 -4.32 10.49 -32.63
C PHE A 132 -4.02 11.75 -33.43
N GLU A 133 -5.03 12.34 -34.10
CA GLU A 133 -4.92 13.70 -34.66
C GLU A 133 -4.89 14.76 -33.55
N TYR A 134 -5.41 14.47 -32.34
CA TYR A 134 -5.27 15.37 -31.21
C TYR A 134 -3.83 15.43 -30.70
N PRO A 135 -3.39 16.60 -30.16
CA PRO A 135 -2.07 16.70 -29.57
C PRO A 135 -1.92 15.73 -28.38
N GLY A 136 -0.75 15.15 -28.22
CA GLY A 136 -0.47 14.28 -27.07
C GLY A 136 -0.46 15.03 -25.73
N ILE A 137 -0.80 14.35 -24.64
CA ILE A 137 -0.80 14.94 -23.27
C ILE A 137 0.52 15.64 -22.95
N GLY A 138 1.65 15.20 -23.52
CA GLY A 138 2.95 15.84 -23.32
C GLY A 138 3.05 17.29 -23.79
N THR A 139 2.09 17.78 -24.59
CA THR A 139 1.98 19.21 -24.98
C THR A 139 1.19 20.02 -23.95
N PHE A 140 0.42 19.34 -23.09
CA PHE A 140 -0.49 19.92 -22.14
C PHE A 140 0.07 19.91 -20.70
N ALA A 141 0.92 18.94 -20.37
CA ALA A 141 1.55 18.77 -19.07
C ALA A 141 3.03 18.38 -19.21
N GLU A 142 3.85 18.80 -18.26
CA GLU A 142 5.22 18.32 -18.11
C GLU A 142 5.23 16.97 -17.39
N ILE A 143 5.50 15.90 -18.13
CA ILE A 143 5.52 14.53 -17.60
C ILE A 143 6.98 14.07 -17.48
N VAL A 144 7.43 13.74 -16.26
CA VAL A 144 8.84 13.48 -15.99
C VAL A 144 9.03 12.29 -15.05
N SER A 145 10.13 11.58 -15.28
CA SER A 145 10.59 10.50 -14.41
C SER A 145 11.49 11.07 -13.32
N GLY A 146 11.34 10.58 -12.09
CA GLY A 146 12.07 11.07 -10.93
C GLY A 146 13.52 10.62 -10.83
N MET A 147 14.06 10.76 -9.64
CA MET A 147 15.44 10.41 -9.28
C MET A 147 15.63 8.92 -9.06
N THR A 148 16.88 8.50 -8.91
CA THR A 148 17.28 7.15 -8.51
C THR A 148 18.32 7.27 -7.41
N THR A 149 18.01 6.78 -6.20
CA THR A 149 18.94 6.81 -5.07
C THR A 149 20.11 5.86 -5.25
N GLY A 150 19.87 4.69 -5.84
CA GLY A 150 20.85 3.62 -6.01
C GLY A 150 20.91 2.68 -4.81
N ASP A 151 20.65 3.18 -3.60
CA ASP A 151 20.58 2.42 -2.36
C ASP A 151 19.40 2.90 -1.52
N ASN A 152 18.28 2.17 -1.60
CA ASN A 152 17.08 2.54 -0.88
C ASN A 152 17.22 2.31 0.63
N ASP A 153 17.94 1.27 1.06
CA ASP A 153 18.12 0.98 2.49
C ASP A 153 18.92 2.09 3.19
N LYS A 154 19.79 2.76 2.45
CA LYS A 154 20.58 3.88 2.95
C LYS A 154 19.83 5.21 2.94
N PHE A 155 19.09 5.52 1.87
CA PHE A 155 18.60 6.87 1.60
C PHE A 155 17.09 7.04 1.74
N LEU A 156 16.33 5.95 1.89
CA LEU A 156 14.88 6.01 2.09
C LEU A 156 14.48 5.45 3.44
N ARG A 157 13.42 6.03 4.01
CA ARG A 157 12.72 5.52 5.20
C ARG A 157 11.23 5.52 4.95
N GLN A 158 10.49 4.67 5.63
CA GLN A 158 9.09 5.00 5.88
C GLN A 158 9.05 6.16 6.86
N TRP A 159 8.11 7.07 6.71
CA TRP A 159 8.02 8.25 7.59
C TRP A 159 7.89 7.85 9.07
N THR A 160 7.27 6.69 9.33
CA THR A 160 7.08 6.14 10.67
C THR A 160 8.38 5.68 11.35
N GLU A 161 9.47 5.51 10.60
CA GLU A 161 10.77 5.09 11.13
C GLU A 161 11.59 6.25 11.68
N THR A 162 11.30 7.47 11.24
CA THR A 162 12.12 8.66 11.53
C THR A 162 11.51 9.51 12.65
N ASP A 163 12.28 10.44 13.18
CA ASP A 163 11.76 11.53 13.97
C ASP A 163 10.92 12.47 13.09
N ILE A 164 9.62 12.58 13.40
CA ILE A 164 8.69 13.37 12.59
C ILE A 164 9.08 14.85 12.51
N SER A 165 9.75 15.39 13.54
CA SER A 165 10.23 16.77 13.56
C SER A 165 11.34 17.04 12.53
N ARG A 166 11.96 15.98 12.00
CA ARG A 166 13.02 16.04 11.00
C ARG A 166 12.51 15.88 9.57
N ILE A 167 11.20 15.79 9.37
CA ILE A 167 10.58 15.69 8.03
C ILE A 167 10.11 17.08 7.58
N ALA A 168 10.48 17.46 6.37
CA ALA A 168 10.09 18.74 5.75
C ALA A 168 8.68 18.66 5.14
N PHE A 169 7.64 18.62 5.97
CA PHE A 169 6.26 18.72 5.52
C PHE A 169 5.92 20.11 4.99
N ASP A 170 4.86 20.21 4.18
CA ASP A 170 4.23 21.46 3.71
C ASP A 170 5.17 22.47 3.03
N LYS A 171 6.28 21.99 2.49
CA LYS A 171 7.19 22.83 1.70
C LYS A 171 6.75 22.86 0.24
N THR A 172 6.81 24.06 -0.35
CA THR A 172 6.41 24.31 -1.74
C THR A 172 7.60 24.62 -2.65
N ASP A 173 8.79 24.80 -2.06
CA ASP A 173 10.03 25.05 -2.76
C ASP A 173 11.23 24.51 -1.98
N VAL A 174 12.22 23.97 -2.68
CA VAL A 174 13.40 23.35 -2.06
C VAL A 174 14.21 24.37 -1.25
N SER A 175 14.19 25.64 -1.63
CA SER A 175 14.87 26.74 -0.91
C SER A 175 14.30 27.03 0.48
N GLN A 176 13.10 26.53 0.78
CA GLN A 176 12.47 26.68 2.11
C GLN A 176 12.94 25.62 3.11
N ILE A 177 13.76 24.65 2.68
CA ILE A 177 14.17 23.51 3.48
C ILE A 177 15.54 23.75 4.07
N ASP A 178 15.64 23.76 5.40
CA ASP A 178 16.91 23.67 6.12
C ASP A 178 17.27 22.19 6.31
N LEU A 179 18.16 21.68 5.47
CA LEU A 179 18.59 20.28 5.50
C LEU A 179 19.39 19.88 6.74
N SER A 180 19.84 20.83 7.56
CA SER A 180 20.48 20.56 8.84
C SER A 180 19.46 20.20 9.92
N ILE A 181 18.22 20.68 9.76
CA ILE A 181 17.11 20.45 10.70
C ILE A 181 16.17 19.37 10.15
N THR A 182 15.74 19.52 8.89
CA THR A 182 14.76 18.63 8.24
C THR A 182 15.35 17.98 6.97
N PRO A 183 16.24 17.00 7.11
CA PRO A 183 16.90 16.32 6.00
C PRO A 183 15.97 15.41 5.20
N TRP A 184 14.86 14.97 5.80
CA TRP A 184 13.90 14.05 5.22
C TRP A 184 12.78 14.78 4.48
N ILE A 185 12.53 14.41 3.24
CA ILE A 185 11.48 15.01 2.41
C ILE A 185 10.51 13.93 1.97
N PRO A 186 9.17 14.14 2.03
CA PRO A 186 8.19 13.21 1.50
C PRO A 186 8.51 12.78 0.06
N TYR A 187 8.32 11.49 -0.25
CA TYR A 187 8.84 10.90 -1.47
C TYR A 187 7.89 9.93 -2.14
N HIS A 188 7.53 10.18 -3.38
CA HIS A 188 6.75 9.25 -4.20
C HIS A 188 7.61 8.10 -4.70
N LYS A 189 7.39 6.91 -4.16
CA LYS A 189 8.10 5.67 -4.53
C LYS A 189 7.29 4.77 -5.48
N GLY A 190 6.05 5.09 -5.76
CA GLY A 190 5.08 4.23 -6.41
C GLY A 190 4.18 3.56 -5.39
N GLY A 191 4.25 2.24 -5.25
CA GLY A 191 3.43 1.49 -4.30
C GLY A 191 2.32 0.68 -4.97
N GLU A 192 1.34 0.25 -4.18
CA GLU A 192 0.20 -0.53 -4.65
C GLU A 192 -0.66 0.22 -5.66
N GLN A 193 -1.47 -0.53 -6.42
CA GLN A 193 -2.42 0.06 -7.34
C GLN A 193 -3.50 0.81 -6.57
N ARG A 194 -3.51 2.14 -6.72
CA ARG A 194 -4.45 3.02 -6.04
C ARG A 194 -4.75 4.24 -6.90
N LYS A 195 -6.02 4.57 -7.08
CA LYS A 195 -6.49 5.78 -7.76
C LYS A 195 -6.67 6.92 -6.76
N TRP A 196 -6.68 8.13 -7.27
CA TRP A 196 -7.09 9.39 -6.68
C TRP A 196 -6.17 9.93 -5.59
N TYR A 197 -5.87 9.21 -4.51
CA TYR A 197 -5.04 9.69 -3.41
C TYR A 197 -4.38 8.54 -2.63
N GLY A 198 -3.17 8.75 -2.07
CA GLY A 198 -2.48 7.84 -1.16
C GLY A 198 -1.10 7.38 -1.64
N ASN A 199 -0.58 6.30 -1.04
CA ASN A 199 0.80 5.80 -1.17
C ASN A 199 1.85 6.84 -0.70
N HIS A 200 1.52 7.59 0.36
CA HIS A 200 2.38 8.57 1.01
C HIS A 200 3.09 7.93 2.20
N GLU A 201 4.05 7.06 1.93
CA GLU A 201 4.68 6.22 2.96
C GLU A 201 6.15 6.55 3.17
N TYR A 202 6.81 7.08 2.12
CA TYR A 202 8.26 7.22 2.12
C TYR A 202 8.72 8.66 2.26
N VAL A 203 9.91 8.78 2.88
CA VAL A 203 10.72 9.99 2.91
C VAL A 203 12.12 9.70 2.38
N VAL A 204 12.75 10.67 1.72
CA VAL A 204 14.10 10.58 1.18
C VAL A 204 15.04 11.53 1.92
N ASN A 205 16.23 11.07 2.27
CA ASN A 205 17.26 11.91 2.86
C ASN A 205 17.92 12.79 1.77
N TRP A 206 17.40 13.99 1.59
CA TRP A 206 17.88 14.92 0.58
C TRP A 206 19.24 15.53 0.91
N SER A 207 19.64 15.59 2.20
CA SER A 207 20.97 16.05 2.59
C SER A 207 22.09 15.17 2.01
N ALA A 208 21.80 13.89 1.75
CA ALA A 208 22.69 12.93 1.14
C ALA A 208 22.58 12.85 -0.41
N SER A 209 21.85 13.76 -1.05
CA SER A 209 21.56 13.72 -2.50
C SER A 209 22.80 13.66 -3.39
N GLY A 210 23.94 14.20 -2.95
CA GLY A 210 25.23 14.10 -3.65
C GLY A 210 25.78 12.67 -3.80
N GLN A 211 25.25 11.70 -3.02
CA GLN A 211 25.62 10.30 -3.09
C GLN A 211 24.63 9.46 -3.91
N PHE A 212 23.53 10.05 -4.40
CA PHE A 212 22.56 9.32 -5.20
C PHE A 212 23.13 8.93 -6.56
N ASN A 213 22.70 7.78 -7.07
CA ASN A 213 23.06 7.34 -8.41
C ASN A 213 22.63 8.40 -9.47
N ARG A 214 21.46 9.01 -9.27
CA ARG A 214 20.91 10.06 -10.14
C ARG A 214 19.96 10.97 -9.36
N ALA A 215 20.48 12.03 -8.77
CA ALA A 215 19.70 12.95 -7.93
C ALA A 215 18.78 13.89 -8.73
N LYS A 216 19.07 14.17 -10.02
CA LYS A 216 18.31 15.11 -10.86
C LYS A 216 18.15 16.50 -10.23
N THR A 217 19.20 17.04 -9.68
CA THR A 217 19.20 18.36 -9.01
C THR A 217 18.77 19.54 -9.88
N THR A 218 18.72 19.37 -11.20
CA THR A 218 18.23 20.37 -12.15
C THR A 218 16.70 20.45 -12.25
N MET A 219 15.97 19.54 -11.58
CA MET A 219 14.50 19.46 -11.63
C MET A 219 13.82 20.22 -10.47
N THR A 220 14.52 21.16 -9.85
CA THR A 220 13.98 21.93 -8.70
C THR A 220 12.69 22.67 -8.99
N HIS A 221 12.44 23.03 -10.26
CA HIS A 221 11.22 23.73 -10.69
C HIS A 221 9.93 22.89 -10.55
N VAL A 222 10.04 21.55 -10.50
CA VAL A 222 8.89 20.64 -10.34
C VAL A 222 8.87 19.95 -8.97
N TYR A 223 9.98 19.91 -8.23
CA TYR A 223 9.97 19.33 -6.89
C TYR A 223 9.04 20.12 -5.97
N LEU A 224 8.33 19.39 -5.09
CA LEU A 224 7.38 19.91 -4.11
C LEU A 224 6.13 20.59 -4.71
N LYS A 225 5.96 20.56 -6.03
CA LYS A 225 4.77 21.13 -6.68
C LYS A 225 3.62 20.13 -6.72
N PRO A 226 2.37 20.61 -6.78
CA PRO A 226 1.22 19.74 -7.03
C PRO A 226 1.40 18.95 -8.32
N CYS A 227 1.02 17.67 -8.29
CA CYS A 227 1.22 16.77 -9.44
C CYS A 227 0.21 15.61 -9.45
N ILE A 228 0.24 14.85 -10.53
CA ILE A 228 -0.32 13.51 -10.59
C ILE A 228 0.84 12.53 -10.59
N THR A 229 0.83 11.56 -9.69
CA THR A 229 1.82 10.47 -9.63
C THR A 229 1.18 9.12 -9.90
N TRP A 230 1.96 8.15 -10.34
CA TRP A 230 1.53 6.77 -10.54
C TRP A 230 2.65 5.79 -10.21
N SER A 231 2.31 4.51 -10.13
CA SER A 231 3.28 3.43 -9.97
C SER A 231 3.72 2.94 -11.35
N ASP A 232 5.03 2.93 -11.63
CA ASP A 232 5.57 2.46 -12.92
C ASP A 232 5.20 1.00 -13.22
N ILE A 233 5.12 0.18 -12.18
CA ILE A 233 4.65 -1.21 -12.28
C ILE A 233 3.23 -1.26 -11.73
N SER A 234 2.25 -1.31 -12.63
CA SER A 234 0.82 -1.21 -12.28
C SER A 234 -0.01 -2.45 -12.65
N GLY A 235 0.64 -3.56 -12.98
CA GLY A 235 -0.10 -4.74 -13.46
C GLY A 235 -0.86 -4.46 -14.76
N ASN A 236 -2.18 -4.71 -14.78
CA ASN A 236 -2.99 -4.60 -16.01
C ASN A 236 -3.77 -3.28 -16.12
N SER A 237 -3.71 -2.39 -15.12
CA SER A 237 -4.46 -1.12 -15.18
C SER A 237 -3.65 0.04 -14.62
N PHE A 238 -3.71 1.16 -15.31
CA PHE A 238 -3.13 2.42 -14.88
C PHE A 238 -3.97 3.03 -13.75
N ALA A 239 -3.30 3.64 -12.74
CA ALA A 239 -3.94 4.33 -11.64
C ALA A 239 -3.17 5.59 -11.26
N GLY A 240 -3.75 6.75 -11.48
CA GLY A 240 -3.21 8.06 -11.14
C GLY A 240 -3.66 8.51 -9.75
N ARG A 241 -2.74 9.13 -8.99
CA ARG A 241 -3.00 9.74 -7.68
C ARG A 241 -2.70 11.23 -7.75
N TYR A 242 -3.60 12.03 -7.21
CA TYR A 242 -3.40 13.46 -7.04
C TYR A 242 -2.52 13.74 -5.81
N CYS A 243 -1.55 14.62 -5.96
CA CYS A 243 -0.70 15.10 -4.89
C CYS A 243 -0.82 16.62 -4.79
N PHE A 244 -1.10 17.12 -3.59
CA PHE A 244 -1.23 18.56 -3.32
C PHE A 244 0.11 19.31 -3.31
N GLY A 245 1.23 18.61 -3.42
CA GLY A 245 2.59 19.12 -3.35
C GLY A 245 3.34 18.63 -2.13
N GLY A 246 4.56 19.14 -1.91
CA GLY A 246 5.40 18.76 -0.77
C GLY A 246 6.27 17.51 -0.97
N PHE A 247 6.30 16.94 -2.17
CA PHE A 247 7.00 15.68 -2.45
C PHE A 247 8.13 15.83 -3.47
N MET A 248 9.17 15.03 -3.26
CA MET A 248 10.08 14.58 -4.31
C MET A 248 9.62 13.24 -4.86
N PHE A 249 10.25 12.71 -5.92
CA PHE A 249 9.75 11.51 -6.58
C PHE A 249 10.84 10.64 -7.22
N ASP A 250 10.57 9.34 -7.20
CA ASP A 250 11.40 8.26 -7.75
C ASP A 250 11.14 8.03 -9.24
N VAL A 251 12.05 7.34 -9.89
CA VAL A 251 11.82 6.81 -11.24
C VAL A 251 10.59 5.90 -11.31
N LYS A 252 10.25 5.21 -10.21
CA LYS A 252 9.09 4.33 -10.09
C LYS A 252 7.80 5.04 -9.66
N GLY A 253 7.91 6.29 -9.22
CA GLY A 253 6.81 7.19 -8.88
C GLY A 253 6.84 8.44 -9.75
N SER A 254 6.93 8.28 -11.07
CA SER A 254 6.96 9.38 -12.04
C SER A 254 5.76 10.32 -11.88
N CYS A 255 5.91 11.57 -12.31
CA CYS A 255 4.91 12.61 -12.09
C CYS A 255 4.56 13.41 -13.37
N ALA A 256 3.33 13.91 -13.40
CA ALA A 256 2.83 14.88 -14.37
C ALA A 256 2.51 16.20 -13.66
N PHE A 257 3.02 17.30 -14.19
CA PHE A 257 2.89 18.65 -13.66
C PHE A 257 2.17 19.57 -14.65
N ALA A 258 1.24 20.36 -14.15
CA ALA A 258 0.53 21.43 -14.88
C ALA A 258 -0.07 22.42 -13.87
N ASP A 259 -0.81 23.43 -14.33
CA ASP A 259 -1.65 24.20 -13.42
C ASP A 259 -2.75 23.32 -12.80
N ILE A 260 -3.23 23.72 -11.61
CA ILE A 260 -4.16 22.91 -10.79
C ILE A 260 -5.42 22.51 -11.57
N ASN A 261 -5.98 23.39 -12.37
CA ASN A 261 -7.18 23.09 -13.14
C ASN A 261 -6.91 22.03 -14.21
N LYS A 262 -5.76 22.12 -14.89
CA LYS A 262 -5.33 21.12 -15.85
C LYS A 262 -5.03 19.77 -15.19
N LEU A 263 -4.42 19.77 -14.00
CA LEU A 263 -4.20 18.52 -13.24
C LEU A 263 -5.51 17.81 -12.92
N LYS A 264 -6.57 18.54 -12.56
CA LYS A 264 -7.89 17.94 -12.31
C LYS A 264 -8.48 17.27 -13.56
N ILE A 265 -8.38 17.91 -14.71
CA ILE A 265 -8.81 17.32 -15.97
C ILE A 265 -7.97 16.08 -16.31
N LEU A 266 -6.66 16.17 -16.16
CA LEU A 266 -5.77 15.03 -16.46
C LEU A 266 -5.98 13.84 -15.56
N ILE A 267 -6.17 14.02 -14.25
CA ILE A 267 -6.37 12.88 -13.37
C ILE A 267 -7.72 12.19 -13.64
N GLY A 268 -8.76 12.95 -13.99
CA GLY A 268 -10.01 12.40 -14.47
C GLY A 268 -9.81 11.52 -15.70
N LEU A 269 -9.08 12.02 -16.71
CA LEU A 269 -8.72 11.25 -17.90
C LEU A 269 -7.88 10.01 -17.55
N PHE A 270 -6.86 10.18 -16.72
CA PHE A 270 -5.95 9.10 -16.34
C PHE A 270 -6.65 7.94 -15.63
N ASN A 271 -7.64 8.22 -14.81
CA ASN A 271 -8.40 7.21 -14.09
C ASN A 271 -9.66 6.72 -14.82
N SER A 272 -9.97 7.30 -16.00
CA SER A 272 -11.08 6.86 -16.85
C SER A 272 -10.76 5.61 -17.66
N LYS A 273 -11.77 5.02 -18.27
CA LYS A 273 -11.64 3.88 -19.20
C LYS A 273 -10.93 4.23 -20.52
N ILE A 274 -10.68 5.49 -20.79
CA ILE A 274 -9.97 5.96 -22.01
C ILE A 274 -8.47 5.65 -21.93
N THR A 275 -7.82 5.98 -20.81
CA THR A 275 -6.37 5.84 -20.68
C THR A 275 -5.85 4.40 -20.89
N PRO A 276 -6.48 3.34 -20.34
CA PRO A 276 -6.04 1.97 -20.57
C PRO A 276 -5.98 1.58 -22.05
N ILE A 277 -6.89 2.05 -22.90
CA ILE A 277 -6.90 1.78 -24.35
C ILE A 277 -5.57 2.23 -24.98
N TYR A 278 -5.18 3.47 -24.71
CA TYR A 278 -3.95 4.03 -25.28
C TYR A 278 -2.69 3.46 -24.65
N VAL A 279 -2.68 3.23 -23.33
CA VAL A 279 -1.53 2.64 -22.65
C VAL A 279 -1.26 1.23 -23.19
N GLU A 280 -2.29 0.41 -23.36
CA GLU A 280 -2.15 -0.95 -23.94
C GLU A 280 -1.57 -0.92 -25.36
N ALA A 281 -2.00 0.04 -26.17
CA ALA A 281 -1.50 0.21 -27.54
C ALA A 281 -0.05 0.68 -27.60
N LEU A 282 0.29 1.65 -26.75
CA LEU A 282 1.59 2.30 -26.77
C LEU A 282 2.67 1.47 -26.05
N ASN A 283 2.26 0.70 -25.03
CA ASN A 283 3.13 -0.16 -24.24
C ASN A 283 2.34 -1.26 -23.51
N PRO A 284 2.06 -2.40 -24.11
CA PRO A 284 1.33 -3.51 -23.47
C PRO A 284 2.17 -4.31 -22.46
N THR A 285 3.23 -3.72 -21.91
CA THR A 285 4.00 -4.32 -20.81
C THR A 285 3.39 -3.97 -19.47
N SER A 286 3.87 -4.59 -18.39
CA SER A 286 3.42 -4.28 -17.02
C SER A 286 3.90 -2.94 -16.48
N THR A 287 4.61 -2.12 -17.29
CA THR A 287 5.17 -0.84 -16.87
C THR A 287 4.59 0.30 -17.71
N THR A 288 4.19 1.39 -17.04
CA THR A 288 3.72 2.60 -17.73
C THR A 288 4.82 3.68 -17.67
N GLN A 289 5.45 3.92 -18.80
CA GLN A 289 6.56 4.89 -18.89
C GLN A 289 6.08 6.29 -19.21
N VAL A 290 6.83 7.27 -18.76
CA VAL A 290 6.63 8.71 -19.06
C VAL A 290 6.41 8.97 -20.58
N GLY A 291 7.19 8.28 -21.43
CA GLY A 291 7.11 8.47 -22.88
C GLY A 291 5.82 7.89 -23.50
N ASP A 292 5.15 6.98 -22.83
CA ASP A 292 3.90 6.41 -23.30
C ASP A 292 2.74 7.36 -22.97
N LEU A 293 2.68 7.84 -21.73
CA LEU A 293 1.67 8.82 -21.32
C LEU A 293 1.73 10.12 -22.12
N LYS A 294 2.92 10.60 -22.48
CA LYS A 294 3.08 11.82 -23.31
C LYS A 294 2.38 11.71 -24.66
N ARG A 295 2.23 10.49 -25.20
CA ARG A 295 1.65 10.26 -26.54
C ARG A 295 0.14 10.00 -26.52
N ILE A 296 -0.46 9.84 -25.34
CA ILE A 296 -1.92 9.67 -25.24
C ILE A 296 -2.57 10.94 -25.84
N PRO A 297 -3.49 10.80 -26.81
CA PRO A 297 -4.21 11.93 -27.38
C PRO A 297 -5.01 12.69 -26.33
N TYR A 298 -5.01 14.00 -26.39
CA TYR A 298 -5.77 14.87 -25.49
C TYR A 298 -6.88 15.59 -26.24
N ALA A 299 -8.11 15.07 -26.15
CA ALA A 299 -9.31 15.76 -26.60
C ALA A 299 -9.79 16.71 -25.49
N ALA A 300 -9.86 18.02 -25.80
CA ALA A 300 -10.21 19.03 -24.81
C ALA A 300 -11.70 19.00 -24.48
N PRO A 301 -12.09 18.93 -23.20
CA PRO A 301 -13.47 19.08 -22.76
C PRO A 301 -13.99 20.49 -23.09
N ASN A 302 -15.29 20.62 -23.34
CA ASN A 302 -15.94 21.93 -23.41
C ASN A 302 -16.06 22.57 -21.99
N THR A 303 -16.58 23.81 -21.92
CA THR A 303 -16.65 24.55 -20.64
C THR A 303 -17.51 23.84 -19.59
N GLU A 304 -18.65 23.30 -19.96
CA GLU A 304 -19.55 22.60 -19.04
C GLU A 304 -18.93 21.29 -18.54
N GLN A 305 -18.37 20.50 -19.46
CA GLN A 305 -17.63 19.27 -19.13
C GLN A 305 -16.45 19.55 -18.21
N ASN A 306 -15.69 20.65 -18.45
CA ASN A 306 -14.57 21.05 -17.59
C ASN A 306 -14.99 21.28 -16.14
N GLU A 307 -16.07 22.07 -15.92
CA GLU A 307 -16.54 22.36 -14.56
C GLU A 307 -17.06 21.10 -13.87
N LYS A 308 -17.78 20.25 -14.60
CA LYS A 308 -18.29 18.99 -14.08
C LYS A 308 -17.15 18.04 -13.68
N ILE A 309 -16.14 17.87 -14.56
CA ILE A 309 -14.96 17.03 -14.27
C ILE A 309 -14.25 17.52 -13.01
N LYS A 310 -14.00 18.84 -12.88
CA LYS A 310 -13.31 19.38 -11.68
C LYS A 310 -14.09 19.08 -10.40
N THR A 311 -15.40 19.25 -10.41
CA THR A 311 -16.25 18.98 -9.25
C THR A 311 -16.18 17.51 -8.85
N LEU A 312 -16.35 16.59 -9.80
CA LEU A 312 -16.28 15.15 -9.55
C LEU A 312 -14.90 14.72 -9.06
N VAL A 313 -13.83 15.28 -9.64
CA VAL A 313 -12.44 15.00 -9.23
C VAL A 313 -12.17 15.50 -7.81
N ASP A 314 -12.57 16.73 -7.48
CA ASP A 314 -12.37 17.29 -6.13
C ASP A 314 -13.07 16.43 -5.07
N GLU A 315 -14.30 16.03 -5.32
CA GLU A 315 -15.05 15.15 -4.43
C GLU A 315 -14.37 13.78 -4.31
N THR A 316 -13.99 13.16 -5.41
CA THR A 316 -13.39 11.82 -5.42
C THR A 316 -12.02 11.79 -4.73
N VAL A 317 -11.20 12.83 -4.97
CA VAL A 317 -9.90 12.98 -4.28
C VAL A 317 -10.11 13.19 -2.78
N SER A 318 -11.08 14.02 -2.38
CA SER A 318 -11.42 14.25 -0.97
C SER A 318 -11.88 12.98 -0.27
N LEU A 319 -12.79 12.21 -0.89
CA LEU A 319 -13.25 10.93 -0.37
C LEU A 319 -12.11 9.91 -0.24
N SER A 320 -11.23 9.85 -1.24
CA SER A 320 -10.07 8.93 -1.22
C SER A 320 -9.02 9.35 -0.19
N LYS A 321 -8.84 10.67 0.04
CA LYS A 321 -8.00 11.19 1.12
C LYS A 321 -8.59 10.83 2.48
N GLY A 322 -9.88 11.02 2.68
CA GLY A 322 -10.56 10.66 3.93
C GLY A 322 -10.43 9.17 4.27
N GLU A 323 -10.45 8.29 3.25
CA GLU A 323 -10.20 6.85 3.48
C GLU A 323 -8.72 6.60 3.85
N TRP A 324 -7.77 7.20 3.13
CA TRP A 324 -6.35 7.05 3.43
C TRP A 324 -6.02 7.49 4.85
N ASP A 325 -6.53 8.65 5.27
CA ASP A 325 -6.26 9.25 6.57
C ASP A 325 -7.02 8.58 7.73
N SER A 326 -7.87 7.61 7.45
CA SER A 326 -8.53 6.78 8.46
C SER A 326 -7.63 5.66 9.01
N PHE A 327 -6.39 5.53 8.51
CA PHE A 327 -5.46 4.47 8.91
C PHE A 327 -4.12 5.01 9.38
N GLU A 328 -3.52 4.34 10.37
CA GLU A 328 -2.30 4.77 11.07
C GLU A 328 -1.01 4.82 10.22
N PHE A 329 -1.03 4.37 8.98
CA PHE A 329 0.07 4.56 8.03
C PHE A 329 0.05 5.95 7.34
N SER A 330 -1.03 6.73 7.49
CA SER A 330 -1.05 8.14 7.10
C SER A 330 -0.47 9.00 8.21
N TRP A 331 0.36 10.00 7.87
CA TRP A 331 0.79 11.02 8.83
C TRP A 331 -0.29 12.05 9.17
N ASP A 332 -1.38 12.11 8.36
CA ASP A 332 -2.59 12.90 8.62
C ASP A 332 -3.65 12.10 9.42
N TYR A 333 -3.31 10.91 9.92
CA TYR A 333 -4.21 10.11 10.75
C TYR A 333 -4.50 10.79 12.08
N ASN A 334 -5.74 11.15 12.31
CA ASN A 334 -6.14 11.91 13.50
C ASN A 334 -6.53 11.00 14.67
N ARG A 335 -7.47 10.09 14.44
CA ARG A 335 -8.07 9.24 15.48
C ARG A 335 -8.64 7.99 14.82
N HIS A 336 -8.66 6.88 15.56
CA HIS A 336 -9.28 5.66 15.04
C HIS A 336 -10.80 5.85 14.85
N PRO A 337 -11.40 5.45 13.71
CA PRO A 337 -12.81 5.69 13.41
C PRO A 337 -13.80 5.13 14.44
N LEU A 338 -13.44 4.06 15.15
CA LEU A 338 -14.29 3.47 16.19
C LEU A 338 -14.18 4.21 17.54
N VAL A 339 -13.25 5.14 17.71
CA VAL A 339 -13.07 5.92 18.95
C VAL A 339 -13.87 7.21 18.88
N PRO A 340 -14.76 7.48 19.84
CA PRO A 340 -15.54 8.71 19.87
C PRO A 340 -14.68 9.97 19.74
N SER A 341 -15.12 10.91 18.90
CA SER A 341 -14.45 12.21 18.76
C SER A 341 -14.62 13.06 20.01
N SER A 342 -13.76 14.07 20.19
CA SER A 342 -13.88 15.04 21.27
C SER A 342 -15.20 15.82 21.22
N THR A 343 -15.74 16.05 20.03
CA THR A 343 -17.04 16.71 19.82
C THR A 343 -18.18 15.80 20.26
N GLU A 344 -18.18 14.53 19.87
CA GLU A 344 -19.20 13.55 20.27
C GLU A 344 -19.23 13.34 21.79
N LYS A 345 -18.05 13.30 22.45
CA LYS A 345 -17.97 13.24 23.92
C LYS A 345 -18.59 14.47 24.59
N LYS A 346 -18.31 15.68 24.09
CA LYS A 346 -18.92 16.92 24.61
C LYS A 346 -20.44 16.96 24.41
N GLU A 347 -20.93 16.50 23.26
CA GLU A 347 -22.37 16.39 22.97
C GLU A 347 -23.04 15.40 23.94
N GLN A 348 -22.39 14.29 24.26
CA GLN A 348 -22.85 13.34 25.28
C GLN A 348 -22.92 13.99 26.67
N GLU A 349 -21.85 14.65 27.09
CA GLU A 349 -21.76 15.30 28.42
C GLU A 349 -22.80 16.43 28.57
N THR A 350 -23.11 17.16 27.50
CA THR A 350 -24.07 18.26 27.51
C THR A 350 -25.53 17.80 27.30
N SER A 351 -25.77 16.48 27.28
CA SER A 351 -27.11 15.90 27.06
C SER A 351 -27.78 16.33 25.76
N GLN A 352 -26.99 16.67 24.73
CA GLN A 352 -27.52 17.04 23.41
C GLN A 352 -27.90 15.79 22.57
N PHE A 353 -27.55 14.60 23.01
CA PHE A 353 -27.96 13.36 22.37
C PHE A 353 -29.41 13.00 22.70
N SER A 354 -30.12 12.39 21.73
CA SER A 354 -31.39 11.72 22.03
C SER A 354 -31.15 10.56 23.01
N HIS A 355 -32.14 10.23 23.84
CA HIS A 355 -32.03 9.15 24.81
C HIS A 355 -31.55 7.82 24.20
N SER A 356 -32.07 7.45 23.03
CA SER A 356 -31.66 6.24 22.30
C SER A 356 -30.22 6.28 21.76
N ARG A 357 -29.66 7.47 21.50
CA ARG A 357 -28.27 7.62 21.09
C ARG A 357 -27.31 7.53 22.29
N MET A 358 -27.74 8.04 23.44
CA MET A 358 -26.97 7.94 24.70
C MET A 358 -26.79 6.46 25.13
N GLU A 359 -27.85 5.65 25.05
CA GLU A 359 -27.79 4.23 25.39
C GLU A 359 -26.79 3.45 24.48
N LYS A 360 -26.63 3.83 23.23
CA LYS A 360 -25.76 3.13 22.27
C LYS A 360 -24.32 3.61 22.25
N PHE A 361 -24.06 4.84 22.72
CA PHE A 361 -22.75 5.51 22.56
C PHE A 361 -21.59 4.74 23.19
N GLY A 362 -21.81 4.06 24.32
CA GLY A 362 -20.80 3.23 24.98
C GLY A 362 -20.49 1.89 24.29
N HIS A 363 -21.14 1.55 23.20
CA HIS A 363 -20.98 0.25 22.52
C HIS A 363 -20.12 0.37 21.26
N ILE A 364 -19.04 -0.40 21.20
CA ILE A 364 -18.15 -0.43 20.01
C ILE A 364 -18.92 -0.86 18.76
N VAL A 365 -19.88 -1.76 18.88
CA VAL A 365 -20.72 -2.21 17.75
C VAL A 365 -21.42 -1.05 17.08
N TRP A 366 -21.93 -0.08 17.83
CA TRP A 366 -22.59 1.09 17.25
C TRP A 366 -21.62 1.97 16.44
N HIS A 367 -20.40 2.19 16.96
CA HIS A 367 -19.36 2.92 16.23
C HIS A 367 -18.92 2.16 14.97
N TYR A 368 -18.87 0.83 15.04
CA TYR A 368 -18.56 0.01 13.88
C TYR A 368 -19.64 0.05 12.81
N GLU A 369 -20.92 -0.03 13.19
CA GLU A 369 -22.05 0.11 12.25
C GLU A 369 -22.04 1.48 11.55
N LYS A 370 -21.76 2.55 12.28
CA LYS A 370 -21.58 3.89 11.72
C LYS A 370 -20.41 3.94 10.73
N TRP A 371 -19.26 3.41 11.14
CA TRP A 371 -18.08 3.32 10.28
C TRP A 371 -18.33 2.48 9.02
N GLN A 372 -19.03 1.37 9.14
CA GLN A 372 -19.41 0.52 8.02
C GLN A 372 -20.26 1.28 7.02
N GLN A 373 -21.25 2.05 7.50
CA GLN A 373 -22.09 2.87 6.64
C GLN A 373 -21.27 3.97 5.94
N GLU A 374 -20.40 4.65 6.65
CA GLU A 374 -19.50 5.68 6.07
C GLU A 374 -18.59 5.12 4.98
N CYS A 375 -18.04 3.92 5.19
CA CYS A 375 -17.23 3.24 4.19
C CYS A 375 -18.04 2.84 2.95
N GLU A 376 -19.25 2.33 3.14
CA GLU A 376 -20.13 1.93 2.03
C GLU A 376 -20.59 3.16 1.23
N ASP A 377 -21.00 4.23 1.89
CA ASP A 377 -21.39 5.48 1.24
C ASP A 377 -20.23 6.07 0.42
N ARG A 378 -19.04 6.12 1.00
CA ARG A 378 -17.82 6.57 0.34
C ARG A 378 -17.50 5.73 -0.89
N PHE A 379 -17.56 4.42 -0.75
CA PHE A 379 -17.30 3.48 -1.84
C PHE A 379 -18.28 3.67 -2.99
N ASN A 380 -19.57 3.77 -2.69
CA ASN A 380 -20.63 3.96 -3.68
C ASN A 380 -20.54 5.33 -4.36
N GLN A 381 -20.23 6.39 -3.59
CA GLN A 381 -20.04 7.74 -4.16
C GLN A 381 -18.85 7.80 -5.12
N ILE A 382 -17.71 7.19 -4.75
CA ILE A 382 -16.55 7.14 -5.65
C ILE A 382 -16.88 6.35 -6.92
N ARG A 383 -17.56 5.21 -6.81
CA ARG A 383 -17.98 4.44 -7.98
C ARG A 383 -18.88 5.28 -8.91
N THR A 384 -19.88 5.96 -8.35
CA THR A 384 -20.78 6.83 -9.11
C THR A 384 -20.01 7.95 -9.79
N ASN A 385 -19.08 8.60 -9.11
CA ASN A 385 -18.26 9.66 -9.68
C ASN A 385 -17.34 9.13 -10.79
N GLU A 386 -16.75 7.94 -10.63
CA GLU A 386 -15.93 7.30 -11.68
C GLU A 386 -16.77 6.94 -12.90
N GLU A 387 -18.01 6.44 -12.73
CA GLU A 387 -18.94 6.15 -13.82
C GLU A 387 -19.33 7.43 -14.57
N GLU A 388 -19.60 8.52 -13.85
CA GLU A 388 -19.93 9.81 -14.47
C GLU A 388 -18.74 10.41 -15.21
N LEU A 389 -17.52 10.33 -14.66
CA LEU A 389 -16.29 10.71 -15.36
C LEU A 389 -16.08 9.86 -16.62
N ASN A 390 -16.34 8.54 -16.55
CA ASN A 390 -16.28 7.67 -17.71
C ASN A 390 -17.29 8.10 -18.78
N CYS A 391 -18.54 8.41 -18.43
CA CYS A 391 -19.54 8.93 -19.37
C CYS A 391 -19.00 10.16 -20.11
N ILE A 392 -18.47 11.13 -19.36
CA ILE A 392 -17.97 12.40 -19.92
C ILE A 392 -16.80 12.13 -20.89
N TYR A 393 -15.80 11.33 -20.49
CA TYR A 393 -14.63 11.07 -21.33
C TYR A 393 -14.97 10.16 -22.53
N ILE A 394 -15.83 9.17 -22.38
CA ILE A 394 -16.33 8.34 -23.49
C ILE A 394 -17.03 9.24 -24.53
N ASP A 395 -17.81 10.21 -24.09
CA ASP A 395 -18.48 11.18 -24.97
C ASP A 395 -17.49 12.08 -25.70
N ILE A 396 -16.49 12.66 -24.98
CA ILE A 396 -15.44 13.51 -25.54
C ILE A 396 -14.66 12.79 -26.66
N TYR A 397 -14.39 11.49 -26.49
CA TYR A 397 -13.65 10.68 -27.46
C TYR A 397 -14.57 9.99 -28.49
N GLY A 398 -15.89 10.09 -28.37
CA GLY A 398 -16.86 9.52 -29.29
C GLY A 398 -16.91 7.99 -29.28
N LEU A 399 -16.59 7.36 -28.13
CA LEU A 399 -16.45 5.90 -27.97
C LEU A 399 -17.65 5.23 -27.31
N GLN A 400 -18.86 5.82 -27.38
CA GLN A 400 -20.08 5.32 -26.75
C GLN A 400 -20.51 3.93 -27.28
N ASP A 401 -20.17 3.62 -28.52
CA ASP A 401 -20.47 2.33 -29.15
C ASP A 401 -19.47 1.23 -28.74
N GLU A 402 -18.34 1.57 -28.10
CA GLU A 402 -17.23 0.68 -27.81
C GLU A 402 -16.99 0.46 -26.31
N LEU A 403 -17.35 1.41 -25.48
CA LEU A 403 -17.12 1.42 -24.03
C LEU A 403 -18.42 1.66 -23.26
N THR A 404 -18.51 0.98 -22.12
CA THR A 404 -19.53 1.28 -21.11
C THR A 404 -18.90 2.04 -19.95
N PRO A 405 -19.62 2.98 -19.32
CA PRO A 405 -19.10 3.75 -18.20
C PRO A 405 -18.99 2.95 -16.89
N ASP A 406 -19.63 1.77 -16.80
CA ASP A 406 -19.78 0.98 -15.58
C ASP A 406 -18.44 0.69 -14.91
N VAL A 407 -18.40 0.76 -13.57
CA VAL A 407 -17.23 0.49 -12.74
C VAL A 407 -17.50 -0.73 -11.87
N GLU A 408 -16.67 -1.78 -12.02
CA GLU A 408 -16.78 -2.96 -11.17
C GLU A 408 -16.25 -2.68 -9.76
N ASP A 409 -16.81 -3.33 -8.74
CA ASP A 409 -16.39 -3.16 -7.33
C ASP A 409 -14.87 -3.35 -7.12
N LYS A 410 -14.26 -4.27 -7.86
CA LYS A 410 -12.81 -4.53 -7.81
C LYS A 410 -11.93 -3.39 -8.34
N ASP A 411 -12.51 -2.46 -9.13
CA ASP A 411 -11.79 -1.33 -9.75
C ASP A 411 -11.87 -0.07 -8.89
N VAL A 412 -12.75 -0.05 -7.88
CA VAL A 412 -12.80 0.99 -6.86
C VAL A 412 -11.72 0.71 -5.82
N THR A 413 -10.78 1.64 -5.64
CA THR A 413 -9.56 1.38 -4.86
C THR A 413 -9.62 1.79 -3.39
N VAL A 414 -10.74 2.32 -2.91
CA VAL A 414 -10.98 2.54 -1.47
C VAL A 414 -11.54 1.29 -0.82
N ARG A 415 -11.26 1.11 0.46
CA ARG A 415 -11.63 -0.09 1.22
C ARG A 415 -13.02 0.05 1.81
N LYS A 416 -13.80 -1.03 1.77
CA LYS A 416 -14.99 -1.20 2.61
C LYS A 416 -14.58 -1.55 4.03
N ALA A 417 -15.47 -1.37 5.01
CA ALA A 417 -15.24 -1.82 6.38
C ALA A 417 -15.06 -3.34 6.43
N ASP A 418 -14.18 -3.79 7.30
CA ASP A 418 -13.90 -5.19 7.60
C ASP A 418 -13.74 -5.35 9.10
N LEU A 419 -14.61 -6.10 9.73
CA LEU A 419 -14.70 -6.16 11.20
C LEU A 419 -13.40 -6.63 11.84
N GLU A 420 -12.81 -7.70 11.32
CA GLU A 420 -11.58 -8.26 11.89
C GLU A 420 -10.41 -7.27 11.75
N ARG A 421 -10.21 -6.71 10.56
CA ARG A 421 -9.17 -5.72 10.29
C ARG A 421 -9.36 -4.47 11.16
N ASP A 422 -10.58 -3.96 11.26
CA ASP A 422 -10.86 -2.69 11.93
C ASP A 422 -10.76 -2.82 13.46
N ILE A 423 -11.11 -3.98 14.03
CA ILE A 423 -10.88 -4.29 15.45
C ILE A 423 -9.38 -4.47 15.74
N ARG A 424 -8.62 -5.15 14.87
CA ARG A 424 -7.16 -5.26 15.00
C ARG A 424 -6.49 -3.89 14.94
N SER A 425 -6.96 -3.01 14.07
CA SER A 425 -6.52 -1.62 13.97
C SER A 425 -6.86 -0.81 15.23
N LEU A 426 -8.05 -1.02 15.84
CA LEU A 426 -8.42 -0.41 17.11
C LEU A 426 -7.45 -0.83 18.24
N ILE A 427 -7.08 -2.10 18.30
CA ILE A 427 -6.10 -2.59 19.27
C ILE A 427 -4.74 -1.95 19.05
N SER A 428 -4.29 -1.80 17.78
CA SER A 428 -3.04 -1.11 17.45
C SER A 428 -3.06 0.36 17.91
N TYR A 429 -4.15 1.07 17.67
CA TYR A 429 -4.34 2.44 18.17
C TYR A 429 -4.29 2.52 19.70
N ALA A 430 -4.95 1.59 20.40
CA ALA A 430 -4.91 1.53 21.87
C ALA A 430 -3.48 1.31 22.40
N VAL A 431 -2.70 0.42 21.77
CA VAL A 431 -1.27 0.23 22.07
C VAL A 431 -0.49 1.53 21.82
N GLY A 432 -0.82 2.25 20.74
CA GLY A 432 -0.27 3.58 20.48
C GLY A 432 -0.54 4.57 21.61
N CYS A 433 -1.76 4.57 22.18
CA CYS A 433 -2.09 5.38 23.35
C CYS A 433 -1.30 4.95 24.59
N MET A 434 -1.10 3.64 24.80
CA MET A 434 -0.33 3.13 25.94
C MET A 434 1.14 3.58 25.89
N PHE A 435 1.71 3.75 24.70
CA PHE A 435 3.07 4.24 24.51
C PHE A 435 3.18 5.75 24.31
N GLY A 436 2.06 6.45 24.17
CA GLY A 436 2.03 7.89 23.94
C GLY A 436 2.27 8.31 22.48
N ARG A 437 2.25 7.37 21.50
CA ARG A 437 2.22 7.74 20.10
C ARG A 437 0.95 8.52 19.76
N TYR A 438 -0.17 8.08 20.30
CA TYR A 438 -1.47 8.74 20.22
C TYR A 438 -1.95 9.14 21.61
N SER A 439 -2.93 10.03 21.65
CA SER A 439 -3.61 10.44 22.88
C SER A 439 -5.12 10.51 22.63
N LEU A 440 -5.91 10.29 23.67
CA LEU A 440 -7.36 10.56 23.65
C LEU A 440 -7.68 12.07 23.82
N ASP A 441 -6.70 12.86 24.22
CA ASP A 441 -6.87 14.29 24.56
C ASP A 441 -6.50 15.21 23.39
N VAL A 442 -5.69 14.74 22.43
CA VAL A 442 -5.29 15.47 21.22
C VAL A 442 -5.48 14.62 19.98
N ASP A 443 -5.84 15.23 18.87
CA ASP A 443 -5.96 14.55 17.58
C ASP A 443 -4.59 14.41 16.90
N GLY A 444 -4.40 13.34 16.11
CA GLY A 444 -3.17 13.06 15.40
C GLY A 444 -2.07 12.43 16.25
N LEU A 445 -0.85 12.59 15.80
CA LEU A 445 0.32 12.09 16.51
C LEU A 445 0.64 12.96 17.74
N ALA A 446 0.59 12.33 18.90
CA ALA A 446 1.00 12.99 20.13
C ALA A 446 2.53 13.00 20.28
N TYR A 447 3.19 11.85 19.94
CA TYR A 447 4.66 11.74 19.95
C TYR A 447 5.16 10.71 18.92
N ALA A 448 6.05 11.15 18.06
CA ALA A 448 6.77 10.31 17.09
C ALA A 448 8.20 10.86 16.88
N GLY A 449 8.89 11.19 17.96
CA GLY A 449 10.17 11.91 17.97
C GLY A 449 10.01 13.37 18.37
N GLY A 450 11.11 14.11 18.46
CA GLY A 450 11.14 15.46 18.97
C GLY A 450 11.02 15.56 20.50
N GLU A 451 10.50 16.68 20.99
CA GLU A 451 10.34 16.92 22.41
C GLU A 451 9.08 16.22 22.96
N TRP A 452 9.25 15.56 24.12
CA TRP A 452 8.12 14.95 24.82
C TRP A 452 7.30 16.01 25.56
N ASP A 453 6.00 16.05 25.27
CA ASP A 453 5.06 16.97 25.91
C ASP A 453 4.03 16.18 26.75
N ALA A 454 4.25 16.13 28.07
CA ALA A 454 3.37 15.42 29.00
C ALA A 454 1.95 16.05 29.10
N SER A 455 1.77 17.32 28.71
CA SER A 455 0.46 17.98 28.76
C SER A 455 -0.56 17.41 27.77
N LYS A 456 -0.10 16.65 26.78
CA LYS A 456 -0.95 15.96 25.79
C LYS A 456 -1.65 14.71 26.36
N TYR A 457 -1.36 14.31 27.60
CA TYR A 457 -1.83 13.03 28.16
C TYR A 457 -2.47 13.24 29.54
N SER A 458 -3.78 13.37 29.57
CA SER A 458 -4.56 13.50 30.82
C SER A 458 -5.50 12.30 31.03
N THR A 459 -6.13 11.80 29.98
CA THR A 459 -7.11 10.70 30.04
C THR A 459 -6.42 9.34 30.16
N ILE A 460 -5.41 9.10 29.33
CA ILE A 460 -4.55 7.91 29.40
C ILE A 460 -3.11 8.37 29.55
N ILE A 461 -2.51 8.04 30.69
CA ILE A 461 -1.09 8.32 30.90
C ILE A 461 -0.26 7.20 30.25
N PRO A 462 0.65 7.56 29.34
CA PRO A 462 1.53 6.60 28.70
C PRO A 462 2.41 5.84 29.70
N ASP A 463 2.83 4.65 29.31
CA ASP A 463 3.75 3.87 30.12
C ASP A 463 5.01 4.68 30.49
N LYS A 464 5.41 4.61 31.78
CA LYS A 464 6.47 5.49 32.34
C LYS A 464 7.86 5.15 31.81
N ASP A 465 8.16 3.86 31.63
CA ASP A 465 9.49 3.36 31.29
C ASP A 465 9.59 2.78 29.86
N ASN A 466 8.48 2.84 29.11
CA ASN A 466 8.40 2.40 27.74
C ASN A 466 8.54 0.86 27.57
N ILE A 467 8.22 0.09 28.61
CA ILE A 467 8.27 -1.38 28.59
C ILE A 467 6.91 -1.93 29.01
N ILE A 468 6.17 -2.53 28.08
CA ILE A 468 4.86 -3.14 28.37
C ILE A 468 4.97 -4.66 28.25
N PRO A 469 4.89 -5.42 29.37
CA PRO A 469 5.00 -6.86 29.37
C PRO A 469 3.78 -7.52 28.75
N ILE A 470 4.00 -8.71 28.13
CA ILE A 470 2.98 -9.59 27.59
C ILE A 470 3.10 -10.93 28.29
N CYS A 471 2.20 -11.20 29.21
CA CYS A 471 2.23 -12.40 30.06
C CYS A 471 1.06 -13.35 29.79
N ASP A 472 1.25 -14.61 30.21
CA ASP A 472 0.20 -15.65 30.17
C ASP A 472 -0.97 -15.35 31.13
N ASP A 473 -0.79 -14.46 32.09
CA ASP A 473 -1.76 -14.04 33.11
C ASP A 473 -1.53 -12.59 33.58
N ASP A 474 -2.33 -12.09 34.53
CA ASP A 474 -2.31 -10.71 35.04
C ASP A 474 -1.30 -10.57 36.20
N TYR A 475 -0.02 -10.86 35.97
CA TYR A 475 1.00 -10.76 37.01
C TYR A 475 1.54 -9.34 37.18
N PHE A 476 1.94 -8.69 36.11
CA PHE A 476 2.42 -7.31 36.17
C PHE A 476 1.23 -6.34 36.15
N ASP A 477 1.30 -5.30 36.95
CA ASP A 477 0.27 -4.24 37.01
C ASP A 477 0.11 -3.50 35.67
N ASP A 478 1.17 -3.51 34.85
CA ASP A 478 1.25 -2.88 33.54
C ASP A 478 1.18 -3.88 32.36
N ASP A 479 0.72 -5.12 32.61
CA ASP A 479 0.46 -6.10 31.57
C ASP A 479 -0.43 -5.53 30.46
N ILE A 480 -0.08 -5.80 29.20
CA ILE A 480 -0.74 -5.23 28.04
C ILE A 480 -2.24 -5.50 27.98
N THR A 481 -2.67 -6.68 28.43
CA THR A 481 -4.10 -7.07 28.42
C THR A 481 -4.88 -6.28 29.47
N GLY A 482 -4.33 -6.14 30.66
CA GLY A 482 -4.91 -5.32 31.73
C GLY A 482 -5.03 -3.84 31.30
N ARG A 483 -3.97 -3.30 30.72
CA ARG A 483 -3.98 -1.95 30.15
C ARG A 483 -5.00 -1.78 29.02
N PHE A 484 -5.15 -2.78 28.13
CA PHE A 484 -6.12 -2.73 27.06
C PHE A 484 -7.57 -2.76 27.59
N VAL A 485 -7.86 -3.61 28.55
CA VAL A 485 -9.18 -3.63 29.22
C VAL A 485 -9.49 -2.27 29.85
N LYS A 486 -8.50 -1.68 30.56
CA LYS A 486 -8.65 -0.34 31.14
C LYS A 486 -8.84 0.75 30.09
N TRP A 487 -8.14 0.66 28.94
CA TRP A 487 -8.33 1.56 27.80
C TRP A 487 -9.77 1.47 27.26
N VAL A 488 -10.30 0.25 27.05
CA VAL A 488 -11.69 0.03 26.61
C VAL A 488 -12.68 0.63 27.59
N GLU A 489 -12.50 0.39 28.90
CA GLU A 489 -13.32 0.97 29.96
C GLU A 489 -13.30 2.50 29.93
N THR A 490 -12.12 3.09 29.74
CA THR A 490 -11.94 4.55 29.70
C THR A 490 -12.59 5.20 28.48
N VAL A 491 -12.55 4.54 27.33
CA VAL A 491 -13.09 5.07 26.07
C VAL A 491 -14.62 4.94 26.02
N TYR A 492 -15.16 3.79 26.40
CA TYR A 492 -16.57 3.45 26.17
C TYR A 492 -17.42 3.39 27.46
N GLY A 493 -16.80 3.40 28.64
CA GLY A 493 -17.48 3.33 29.94
C GLY A 493 -17.47 1.97 30.57
N SER A 494 -17.62 1.93 31.90
CA SER A 494 -17.64 0.68 32.70
C SER A 494 -18.89 -0.17 32.45
N ASP A 495 -20.03 0.47 32.18
CA ASP A 495 -21.33 -0.19 32.08
C ASP A 495 -21.41 -1.11 30.87
N THR A 496 -20.68 -0.84 29.80
CA THR A 496 -20.66 -1.60 28.55
C THR A 496 -19.39 -2.44 28.35
N LEU A 497 -18.49 -2.44 29.33
CA LEU A 497 -17.16 -3.04 29.22
C LEU A 497 -17.20 -4.52 28.78
N GLU A 498 -18.00 -5.36 29.46
CA GLU A 498 -18.03 -6.79 29.15
C GLU A 498 -18.61 -7.09 27.76
N GLU A 499 -19.60 -6.32 27.33
CA GLU A 499 -20.18 -6.44 25.99
C GLU A 499 -19.17 -6.02 24.92
N ASN A 500 -18.42 -4.93 25.15
CA ASN A 500 -17.37 -4.45 24.25
C ASN A 500 -16.20 -5.46 24.16
N LEU A 501 -15.75 -6.02 25.29
CA LEU A 501 -14.71 -7.05 25.29
C LEU A 501 -15.17 -8.30 24.54
N LYS A 502 -16.46 -8.67 24.70
CA LYS A 502 -17.04 -9.79 23.95
C LYS A 502 -17.05 -9.51 22.43
N PHE A 503 -17.48 -8.31 22.01
CA PHE A 503 -17.51 -7.93 20.61
C PHE A 503 -16.10 -7.96 19.99
N ILE A 504 -15.09 -7.44 20.69
CA ILE A 504 -13.70 -7.51 20.28
C ILE A 504 -13.23 -8.96 20.14
N ALA A 505 -13.48 -9.80 21.14
CA ALA A 505 -13.07 -11.20 21.13
C ALA A 505 -13.75 -12.02 20.02
N ASP A 506 -15.04 -11.78 19.76
CA ASP A 506 -15.78 -12.40 18.67
C ASP A 506 -15.18 -12.01 17.29
N ALA A 507 -14.78 -10.76 17.12
CA ALA A 507 -14.13 -10.26 15.89
C ALA A 507 -12.72 -10.83 15.69
N LEU A 508 -11.96 -11.03 16.76
CA LEU A 508 -10.64 -11.67 16.71
C LEU A 508 -10.71 -13.17 16.40
N GLY A 509 -11.83 -13.80 16.72
CA GLY A 509 -12.03 -15.22 16.51
C GLY A 509 -11.17 -16.08 17.45
N GLY A 510 -11.72 -16.65 18.48
CA GLY A 510 -10.96 -17.45 19.42
C GLY A 510 -11.88 -18.28 20.32
N LYS A 511 -11.27 -19.12 21.14
CA LYS A 511 -12.00 -19.93 22.13
C LYS A 511 -11.57 -19.53 23.53
N GLY A 512 -12.53 -19.31 24.41
CA GLY A 512 -12.31 -18.90 25.79
C GLY A 512 -13.15 -17.72 26.20
N THR A 513 -12.88 -17.15 27.34
CA THR A 513 -13.45 -15.87 27.77
C THR A 513 -12.92 -14.71 26.93
N PRO A 514 -13.63 -13.59 26.81
CA PRO A 514 -13.17 -12.43 26.05
C PRO A 514 -11.73 -12.00 26.41
N ARG A 515 -11.41 -11.96 27.70
CA ARG A 515 -10.06 -11.59 28.17
C ARG A 515 -8.99 -12.60 27.75
N GLU A 516 -9.30 -13.90 27.79
CA GLU A 516 -8.38 -14.95 27.31
C GLU A 516 -8.13 -14.84 25.79
N VAL A 517 -9.16 -14.55 25.00
CA VAL A 517 -9.02 -14.37 23.54
C VAL A 517 -8.13 -13.16 23.25
N ILE A 518 -8.36 -12.02 23.90
CA ILE A 518 -7.58 -10.81 23.74
C ILE A 518 -6.12 -11.04 24.18
N ARG A 519 -5.89 -11.71 25.31
CA ARG A 519 -4.55 -12.08 25.76
C ARG A 519 -3.80 -12.96 24.77
N ASN A 520 -4.49 -13.99 24.25
CA ASN A 520 -3.92 -14.86 23.24
C ASN A 520 -3.57 -14.11 21.94
N TYR A 521 -4.37 -13.14 21.55
CA TYR A 521 -4.06 -12.28 20.42
C TYR A 521 -2.77 -11.48 20.64
N PHE A 522 -2.58 -10.86 21.80
CA PHE A 522 -1.33 -10.15 22.11
C PHE A 522 -0.12 -11.08 22.13
N ILE A 523 -0.25 -12.28 22.67
CA ILE A 523 0.86 -13.24 22.75
C ILE A 523 1.29 -13.77 21.38
N ASN A 524 0.32 -14.03 20.47
CA ASN A 524 0.58 -14.82 19.27
C ASN A 524 0.48 -14.04 17.95
N ASP A 525 -0.44 -13.08 17.84
CA ASP A 525 -0.88 -12.51 16.55
C ASP A 525 -0.58 -11.01 16.40
N PHE A 526 -0.69 -10.24 17.47
CA PHE A 526 -0.53 -8.77 17.42
C PHE A 526 0.75 -8.33 16.73
N TYR A 527 1.88 -8.94 17.05
CA TYR A 527 3.15 -8.53 16.45
C TYR A 527 3.23 -8.85 14.96
N ALA A 528 2.61 -9.95 14.51
CA ALA A 528 2.53 -10.29 13.09
C ALA A 528 1.67 -9.28 12.32
N ASP A 529 0.56 -8.83 12.90
CA ASP A 529 -0.27 -7.76 12.32
C ASP A 529 0.47 -6.43 12.29
N HIS A 530 1.20 -6.09 13.36
CA HIS A 530 2.05 -4.91 13.41
C HIS A 530 3.12 -4.92 12.30
N LEU A 531 3.79 -6.05 12.09
CA LEU A 531 4.75 -6.22 10.99
C LEU A 531 4.10 -6.06 9.60
N LYS A 532 2.85 -6.48 9.45
CA LYS A 532 2.11 -6.34 8.20
C LYS A 532 1.74 -4.88 7.93
N ILE A 533 1.20 -4.17 8.93
CA ILE A 533 0.82 -2.75 8.83
C ILE A 533 2.05 -1.89 8.48
N TYR A 534 3.16 -2.09 9.18
CA TYR A 534 4.39 -1.33 9.01
C TYR A 534 5.38 -1.99 8.01
N GLN A 535 4.89 -2.86 7.12
CA GLN A 535 5.65 -3.46 6.00
C GLN A 535 7.02 -4.00 6.43
N LYS A 536 7.04 -4.77 7.52
CA LYS A 536 8.24 -5.34 8.15
C LYS A 536 9.24 -4.29 8.69
N ARG A 537 8.74 -3.11 9.04
CA ARG A 537 9.50 -2.04 9.71
C ARG A 537 8.80 -1.63 11.01
N PRO A 538 8.79 -2.53 12.02
CA PRO A 538 8.03 -2.33 13.24
C PRO A 538 8.52 -1.12 14.04
N ILE A 539 7.60 -0.30 14.50
CA ILE A 539 7.88 0.80 15.44
C ILE A 539 7.71 0.36 16.90
N TYR A 540 6.90 -0.67 17.14
CA TYR A 540 6.87 -1.37 18.42
C TYR A 540 7.74 -2.61 18.31
N TRP A 541 8.80 -2.68 19.10
CA TRP A 541 9.73 -3.79 19.07
C TRP A 541 9.32 -4.84 20.09
N LEU A 542 9.22 -6.09 19.66
CA LEU A 542 8.89 -7.20 20.53
C LEU A 542 10.17 -7.87 21.04
N PHE A 543 10.48 -7.62 22.31
CA PHE A 543 11.46 -8.41 23.06
C PHE A 543 10.85 -9.78 23.37
N ASP A 544 11.53 -10.87 22.97
CA ASP A 544 10.95 -12.22 22.95
C ASP A 544 12.01 -13.27 23.33
N SER A 545 11.80 -13.95 24.44
CA SER A 545 12.70 -15.01 24.90
C SER A 545 12.71 -16.25 24.01
N GLY A 546 11.62 -16.49 23.25
CA GLY A 546 11.52 -17.61 22.33
C GLY A 546 10.17 -18.35 22.32
N LYS A 547 10.18 -19.59 21.87
CA LYS A 547 8.98 -20.38 21.57
C LYS A 547 8.15 -20.80 22.78
N LYS A 548 8.70 -20.74 23.98
CA LYS A 548 8.01 -21.13 25.21
C LYS A 548 7.30 -19.97 25.87
N ASN A 549 7.48 -18.75 25.36
CA ASN A 549 6.95 -17.50 25.93
C ASN A 549 7.40 -17.31 27.39
N GLY A 550 8.68 -17.52 27.66
CA GLY A 550 9.24 -17.30 29.00
C GLY A 550 9.26 -15.83 29.39
N PHE A 551 9.43 -14.94 28.40
CA PHE A 551 9.31 -13.49 28.55
C PHE A 551 8.95 -12.85 27.23
N LYS A 552 8.05 -11.88 27.25
CA LYS A 552 7.73 -10.99 26.14
C LYS A 552 7.43 -9.59 26.65
N ALA A 553 7.91 -8.56 25.95
CA ALA A 553 7.54 -7.17 26.19
C ALA A 553 7.58 -6.37 24.89
N LEU A 554 6.70 -5.39 24.76
CA LEU A 554 6.76 -4.38 23.70
C LEU A 554 7.49 -3.13 24.18
N VAL A 555 8.20 -2.50 23.25
CA VAL A 555 8.89 -1.21 23.44
C VAL A 555 8.63 -0.32 22.24
N TYR A 556 8.28 0.93 22.44
CA TYR A 556 8.14 1.92 21.37
C TYR A 556 9.50 2.55 21.04
N MET A 557 10.02 2.33 19.84
CA MET A 557 11.37 2.69 19.46
C MET A 557 11.65 4.20 19.56
N HIS A 558 10.66 5.06 19.29
CA HIS A 558 10.82 6.52 19.40
C HIS A 558 11.03 7.01 20.83
N ARG A 559 10.72 6.18 21.83
CA ARG A 559 10.97 6.45 23.26
C ARG A 559 12.12 5.61 23.83
N TYR A 560 12.86 4.90 22.97
CA TYR A 560 13.99 4.11 23.42
C TYR A 560 15.08 5.00 24.05
N GLN A 561 15.62 4.52 25.17
CA GLN A 561 16.76 5.11 25.88
C GLN A 561 17.82 4.04 26.11
N SER A 562 19.10 4.42 26.17
CA SER A 562 20.21 3.47 26.23
C SER A 562 20.21 2.59 27.49
N ASP A 563 19.57 3.03 28.58
CA ASP A 563 19.41 2.27 29.85
C ASP A 563 18.18 1.33 29.84
N LEU A 564 17.36 1.33 28.77
CA LEU A 564 16.11 0.56 28.72
C LEU A 564 16.32 -0.93 28.95
N LEU A 565 17.37 -1.52 28.38
CA LEU A 565 17.67 -2.94 28.57
C LEU A 565 18.06 -3.27 30.02
N ALA A 566 18.75 -2.34 30.70
CA ALA A 566 19.09 -2.52 32.12
C ALA A 566 17.82 -2.52 32.97
N ARG A 567 16.89 -1.58 32.72
CA ARG A 567 15.56 -1.53 33.37
C ARG A 567 14.74 -2.77 33.06
N MET A 568 14.65 -3.19 31.80
CA MET A 568 13.95 -4.42 31.39
C MET A 568 14.48 -5.63 32.13
N ARG A 569 15.79 -5.74 32.28
CA ARG A 569 16.44 -6.82 32.99
C ARG A 569 16.04 -6.86 34.47
N THR A 570 16.20 -5.73 35.18
CA THR A 570 16.00 -5.65 36.64
C THR A 570 14.52 -5.68 37.02
N ASP A 571 13.68 -4.93 36.34
CA ASP A 571 12.31 -4.67 36.78
C ASP A 571 11.31 -5.70 36.22
N TYR A 572 11.67 -6.38 35.12
CA TYR A 572 10.77 -7.32 34.45
C TYR A 572 11.34 -8.74 34.32
N VAL A 573 12.55 -8.92 33.78
CA VAL A 573 13.09 -10.26 33.53
C VAL A 573 13.40 -10.97 34.86
N HIS A 574 14.04 -10.31 35.80
CA HIS A 574 14.34 -10.86 37.14
C HIS A 574 13.04 -11.12 37.93
N GLU A 575 12.11 -10.20 37.89
CA GLU A 575 10.80 -10.36 38.56
C GLU A 575 10.04 -11.58 38.01
N GLN A 576 10.02 -11.75 36.69
CA GLN A 576 9.41 -12.90 36.04
C GLN A 576 10.12 -14.23 36.40
N GLN A 577 11.45 -14.23 36.54
CA GLN A 577 12.21 -15.40 36.99
C GLN A 577 11.84 -15.78 38.41
N GLU A 578 11.73 -14.81 39.33
CA GLU A 578 11.37 -15.03 40.71
C GLU A 578 9.94 -15.57 40.84
N ARG A 579 9.05 -15.01 40.04
CA ARG A 579 7.67 -15.53 39.93
C ARG A 579 7.64 -16.98 39.48
N TYR A 580 8.38 -17.36 38.44
CA TYR A 580 8.43 -18.77 38.02
C TYR A 580 8.98 -19.70 39.10
N ARG A 581 9.98 -19.23 39.83
CA ARG A 581 10.53 -20.03 40.99
C ARG A 581 9.48 -20.26 42.04
N THR A 582 8.76 -19.23 42.44
CA THR A 582 7.68 -19.30 43.43
C THR A 582 6.52 -20.20 42.95
N GLN A 583 6.07 -20.04 41.71
CA GLN A 583 5.01 -20.88 41.15
C GLN A 583 5.41 -22.35 41.03
N LEU A 584 6.66 -22.64 40.65
CA LEU A 584 7.17 -24.01 40.59
C LEU A 584 7.18 -24.67 41.97
N SER A 585 7.54 -23.94 43.04
CA SER A 585 7.44 -24.43 44.41
C SER A 585 6.01 -24.74 44.81
N HIS A 586 5.07 -23.81 44.58
CA HIS A 586 3.63 -24.04 44.89
C HIS A 586 3.04 -25.22 44.10
N LEU A 587 3.42 -25.40 42.82
CA LEU A 587 2.98 -26.52 42.02
C LEU A 587 3.53 -27.84 42.50
N ALA A 588 4.77 -27.88 42.99
CA ALA A 588 5.33 -29.11 43.60
C ALA A 588 4.52 -29.53 44.83
N ASP A 589 4.27 -28.61 45.74
CA ASP A 589 3.46 -28.85 46.94
C ASP A 589 2.02 -29.26 46.57
N ALA A 590 1.39 -28.62 45.57
CA ALA A 590 0.05 -28.98 45.13
C ALA A 590 -0.03 -30.37 44.47
N ILE A 591 0.99 -30.79 43.71
CA ILE A 591 1.07 -32.10 43.07
C ILE A 591 1.14 -33.22 44.12
N ASP A 592 1.84 -33.01 45.24
CA ASP A 592 1.97 -34.01 46.31
C ASP A 592 0.65 -34.28 47.02
N HIS A 593 -0.25 -33.29 47.05
CA HIS A 593 -1.56 -33.37 47.70
C HIS A 593 -2.73 -33.64 46.74
N ALA A 594 -2.50 -33.69 45.44
CA ALA A 594 -3.53 -33.76 44.41
C ALA A 594 -4.08 -35.19 44.19
N SER A 595 -5.36 -35.29 43.81
CA SER A 595 -5.97 -36.50 43.27
C SER A 595 -5.31 -36.96 41.96
N ALA A 596 -5.48 -38.20 41.54
CA ALA A 596 -4.83 -38.73 40.34
C ALA A 596 -5.13 -37.96 39.07
N SER A 597 -6.36 -37.44 38.88
CA SER A 597 -6.75 -36.66 37.73
C SER A 597 -6.17 -35.24 37.76
N GLU A 598 -6.16 -34.61 38.92
CA GLU A 598 -5.59 -33.28 39.14
C GLU A 598 -4.08 -33.29 38.98
N ARG A 599 -3.43 -34.34 39.49
CA ARG A 599 -1.98 -34.54 39.38
C ARG A 599 -1.51 -34.51 37.93
N VAL A 600 -2.22 -35.14 37.00
CA VAL A 600 -1.86 -35.08 35.54
C VAL A 600 -1.91 -33.66 35.00
N LYS A 601 -2.93 -32.88 35.38
CA LYS A 601 -3.07 -31.49 34.97
C LYS A 601 -1.97 -30.62 35.54
N LEU A 602 -1.71 -30.71 36.83
CA LEU A 602 -0.69 -29.93 37.52
C LEU A 602 0.74 -30.28 37.04
N THR A 603 1.02 -31.58 36.78
CA THR A 603 2.31 -32.00 36.23
C THR A 603 2.55 -31.42 34.82
N LYS A 604 1.48 -31.38 34.00
CA LYS A 604 1.60 -30.73 32.67
C LYS A 604 1.89 -29.23 32.80
N GLN A 605 1.24 -28.55 33.73
CA GLN A 605 1.46 -27.13 34.02
C GLN A 605 2.88 -26.90 34.56
N GLN A 606 3.35 -27.73 35.48
CA GLN A 606 4.70 -27.68 36.03
C GLN A 606 5.75 -27.83 34.91
N LYS A 607 5.57 -28.79 33.99
CA LYS A 607 6.47 -28.99 32.87
C LYS A 607 6.53 -27.73 31.94
N LYS A 608 5.36 -27.14 31.61
CA LYS A 608 5.30 -25.91 30.85
C LYS A 608 6.10 -24.80 31.53
N LEU A 609 5.89 -24.60 32.81
CA LEU A 609 6.54 -23.57 33.58
C LEU A 609 8.05 -23.79 33.73
N GLN A 610 8.51 -25.05 33.86
CA GLN A 610 9.95 -25.40 33.84
C GLN A 610 10.61 -25.03 32.50
N GLU A 611 9.91 -25.30 31.39
CA GLU A 611 10.40 -24.93 30.05
C GLU A 611 10.51 -23.40 29.88
N GLN A 612 9.53 -22.64 30.40
CA GLN A 612 9.54 -21.17 30.43
C GLN A 612 10.66 -20.62 31.31
N ALA A 613 10.84 -21.18 32.50
CA ALA A 613 11.91 -20.78 33.44
C ALA A 613 13.32 -21.01 32.85
N LEU A 614 13.51 -22.12 32.14
CA LEU A 614 14.77 -22.41 31.49
C LEU A 614 15.02 -21.45 30.29
N GLU A 615 13.95 -21.11 29.55
CA GLU A 615 14.06 -20.20 28.42
C GLU A 615 14.40 -18.78 28.87
N ILE A 616 13.71 -18.24 29.86
CA ILE A 616 13.96 -16.90 30.39
C ILE A 616 15.34 -16.79 31.05
N GLN A 617 15.86 -17.86 31.67
CA GLN A 617 17.21 -17.87 32.23
C GLN A 617 18.28 -17.62 31.13
N LYS A 618 18.16 -18.33 30.01
CA LYS A 618 19.06 -18.12 28.84
C LYS A 618 18.88 -16.79 28.19
N TYR A 619 17.66 -16.25 28.22
CA TYR A 619 17.33 -14.95 27.69
C TYR A 619 17.93 -13.84 28.51
N GLU A 620 17.89 -13.96 29.83
CA GLU A 620 18.49 -13.01 30.76
C GLU A 620 19.98 -12.79 30.49
N GLU A 621 20.73 -13.85 30.21
CA GLU A 621 22.17 -13.78 29.88
C GLU A 621 22.41 -12.88 28.65
N LYS A 622 21.54 -12.95 27.64
CA LYS A 622 21.62 -12.12 26.42
C LYS A 622 21.25 -10.67 26.70
N VAL A 623 20.15 -10.46 27.46
CA VAL A 623 19.71 -9.11 27.86
C VAL A 623 20.80 -8.44 28.71
N HIS A 624 21.40 -9.17 29.63
CA HIS A 624 22.53 -8.67 30.45
C HIS A 624 23.70 -8.21 29.58
N HIS A 625 24.15 -9.05 28.63
CA HIS A 625 25.23 -8.71 27.74
C HIS A 625 24.98 -7.43 26.93
N LEU A 626 23.75 -7.24 26.43
CA LEU A 626 23.38 -6.03 25.67
C LEU A 626 23.16 -4.82 26.58
N ALA A 627 22.63 -5.03 27.79
CA ALA A 627 22.45 -3.96 28.78
C ALA A 627 23.78 -3.31 29.17
N ASP A 628 24.83 -4.11 29.35
CA ASP A 628 26.18 -3.62 29.68
C ASP A 628 26.80 -2.76 28.57
N GLN A 629 26.35 -2.92 27.32
CA GLN A 629 26.82 -2.12 26.19
C GLN A 629 26.21 -0.72 26.14
N ASN A 630 25.11 -0.47 26.87
CA ASN A 630 24.39 0.82 26.91
C ASN A 630 24.17 1.41 25.50
N ILE A 631 23.62 0.59 24.59
CA ILE A 631 23.48 0.90 23.16
C ILE A 631 22.54 2.09 22.97
N SER A 632 22.99 3.09 22.23
CA SER A 632 22.14 4.19 21.73
C SER A 632 21.69 3.91 20.30
N ILE A 633 20.50 4.35 19.95
CA ILE A 633 19.98 4.28 18.57
C ILE A 633 19.86 5.67 17.97
N ASP A 634 19.98 5.74 16.64
CA ASP A 634 19.60 6.92 15.84
C ASP A 634 18.41 6.54 14.97
N LEU A 635 17.28 7.26 15.10
CA LEU A 635 16.08 7.00 14.30
C LEU A 635 16.35 7.18 12.80
N ASP A 636 17.29 8.05 12.42
CA ASP A 636 17.65 8.26 11.02
C ASP A 636 18.30 7.03 10.36
N ASP A 637 18.91 6.14 11.16
CA ASP A 637 19.44 4.86 10.65
C ASP A 637 18.33 3.89 10.24
N GLY A 638 17.09 4.15 10.70
CA GLY A 638 15.89 3.38 10.38
C GLY A 638 15.78 2.07 11.16
N VAL A 639 14.60 1.48 11.06
CA VAL A 639 14.27 0.25 11.80
C VAL A 639 15.21 -0.90 11.46
N LYS A 640 15.55 -1.10 10.19
CA LYS A 640 16.36 -2.25 9.78
C LYS A 640 17.71 -2.28 10.48
N HIS A 641 18.41 -1.14 10.54
CA HIS A 641 19.71 -1.04 11.21
C HIS A 641 19.57 -1.14 12.73
N ASN A 642 18.70 -0.32 13.31
CA ASN A 642 18.52 -0.26 14.76
C ASN A 642 18.02 -1.60 15.35
N TYR A 643 17.13 -2.30 14.66
CA TYR A 643 16.62 -3.60 15.08
C TYR A 643 17.70 -4.68 15.11
N GLU A 644 18.65 -4.62 14.17
CA GLU A 644 19.75 -5.57 14.06
C GLU A 644 20.70 -5.51 15.26
N LEU A 645 20.84 -4.32 15.89
CA LEU A 645 21.64 -4.16 17.13
C LEU A 645 21.12 -5.02 18.29
N PHE A 646 19.85 -5.39 18.28
CA PHE A 646 19.16 -6.14 19.32
C PHE A 646 18.67 -7.51 18.83
N ALA A 647 19.15 -8.01 17.70
CA ALA A 647 18.64 -9.21 17.04
C ALA A 647 18.62 -10.47 17.94
N ASP A 648 19.50 -10.54 18.93
CA ASP A 648 19.60 -11.69 19.86
C ASP A 648 18.47 -11.74 20.89
N VAL A 649 17.79 -10.62 21.13
CA VAL A 649 16.73 -10.48 22.15
C VAL A 649 15.38 -10.08 21.57
N LEU A 650 15.33 -9.71 20.28
CA LEU A 650 14.11 -9.33 19.59
C LEU A 650 13.48 -10.49 18.80
N ALA A 651 12.16 -10.43 18.62
CA ALA A 651 11.44 -11.34 17.74
C ALA A 651 11.93 -11.19 16.27
N LYS A 652 12.03 -12.31 15.56
CA LYS A 652 12.49 -12.28 14.15
C LYS A 652 11.43 -11.67 13.24
N ILE A 653 11.85 -10.70 12.43
CA ILE A 653 11.04 -10.16 11.34
C ILE A 653 11.03 -11.19 10.19
N LYS A 654 9.86 -11.77 9.90
CA LYS A 654 9.66 -12.80 8.87
C LYS A 654 8.99 -12.25 7.61
#